data_a6d41a2bca41b1d3bb55de8edaf1416a
#
_entry.id   a6d41a2bca41b1d3bb55de8edaf1416a
#
_cell.length_a   1.000
_cell.length_b   1.000
_cell.length_c   1.000
_cell.angle_alpha   90.00
_cell.angle_beta   90.00
_cell.angle_gamma   90.00
#
_symmetry.space_group_name_H-M   'P 1'
#
loop_
_entity.id
_entity.type
_entity.pdbx_description
1 polymer ?
#
loop_
_entity_poly.entity_id
_entity_poly.type
_entity_poly.pdbx_seq_one_letter_code
_entity_poly.pdbx_strand_id
1 'polypeptide(L)'
;MTNFPPPAEELRFLDAELRQLDARRAVLLRRREWLIHTLRATAAPTGWGPAGPGAVPPPRPEATGPGVQNVLLVLGGILLTIAAIAFTLVSWGHMGITGRGLVLGALTLGALGAPLALLRRGLRSTAEAVAGLGLALTSLDAYALYEVAFSGTDGLAYTAVASAVLAATWAAYGVVTGGLVPPAAGRPVPEADSTTKDVRRTLRLPLPLAVGIAHLPLPLWAVAVGAGAHTLTAVLLVTASGGTALALRTALVPVRLVAVVGALSTGAVGVLAAGGLCWTAADPGEAARAAALLVFAAVVALLAGGFAPREDVGLGAALAAGLCVVAGAGGVLRVSVPGEWAVPGCLACALALLAVVRTPLPRPLRQGLVWASVTVQGYAVLWTLPLFAGTLLGPVAGVERPWSGVPGDTRDAVFTHLPWPPYATTVPLVLAALAVVLVVAERRAIQRPATAVGALVLGWAALFVLPVVLELPYEAGLVTQGAVVLAALGYAEWARRPAAEASPLPLTALLLALVTSVHLAFLSLASEPATLGVLVALAALFGAAGFRPALGWLAAPAALGYAAALACAVGASAGWQPHHTALLVVVVPAVAALIAARLGGGSRTTVPVEGAGAAAGILALSLAVTDPPTLALVLALCGVVAAGTALRPDRRPVGRAAAAMFLLAAWVRLVAWDVTTPEAYTLPVTVPALVVGLLRRRREPTVSSWTAYGAGLAVTLVPSLLATWGDPHWTRPLLLGAASLAVTLAGARHRLQAPLLLGGGALALVALHELAPYIAQAVDALPRWVPPALAGVVLLVLGATYEQRLRDARRVREALGRLH
;
A
#
# COMPACT_ATOMS: atom_id res chain seq x y z
N MET A 1 27.80 -42.71 3.42
CA MET A 1 27.80 -42.66 1.95
C MET A 1 26.34 -42.57 1.53
N THR A 2 25.84 -41.37 1.29
CA THR A 2 24.48 -41.09 0.82
C THR A 2 24.44 -41.32 -0.69
N ASN A 3 23.76 -42.39 -1.13
CA ASN A 3 23.50 -42.65 -2.54
C ASN A 3 22.57 -41.55 -3.09
N PHE A 4 23.14 -40.55 -3.71
CA PHE A 4 22.37 -39.66 -4.56
C PHE A 4 22.11 -40.38 -5.90
N PRO A 5 20.85 -40.38 -6.40
CA PRO A 5 20.57 -40.93 -7.72
C PRO A 5 21.34 -40.18 -8.81
N PRO A 6 21.66 -40.86 -9.95
CA PRO A 6 22.35 -40.21 -11.06
C PRO A 6 21.58 -38.98 -11.53
N PRO A 7 22.24 -37.86 -11.89
CA PRO A 7 21.56 -36.58 -12.22
C PRO A 7 20.47 -36.72 -13.29
N ALA A 8 20.56 -37.67 -14.20
CA ALA A 8 19.52 -37.94 -15.20
C ALA A 8 18.24 -38.60 -14.60
N GLU A 9 18.35 -39.34 -13.52
CA GLU A 9 17.20 -39.92 -12.82
C GLU A 9 16.53 -38.88 -11.91
N GLU A 10 17.31 -38.06 -11.24
CA GLU A 10 16.85 -36.96 -10.46
C GLU A 10 16.07 -35.95 -11.31
N LEU A 11 16.57 -35.64 -12.53
CA LEU A 11 15.85 -34.75 -13.47
C LEU A 11 14.50 -35.35 -13.89
N ARG A 12 14.45 -36.65 -14.19
CA ARG A 12 13.18 -37.33 -14.54
C ARG A 12 12.19 -37.34 -13.39
N PHE A 13 12.66 -37.50 -12.15
CA PHE A 13 11.82 -37.43 -10.95
C PHE A 13 11.27 -36.04 -10.77
N LEU A 14 12.09 -34.97 -10.86
CA LEU A 14 11.67 -33.58 -10.77
C LEU A 14 10.67 -33.21 -11.88
N ASP A 15 10.89 -33.66 -13.11
CA ASP A 15 9.97 -33.44 -14.23
C ASP A 15 8.62 -34.18 -14.02
N ALA A 16 8.61 -35.32 -13.36
CA ALA A 16 7.37 -36.02 -13.02
C ALA A 16 6.61 -35.26 -11.90
N GLU A 17 7.31 -34.75 -10.90
CA GLU A 17 6.73 -33.99 -9.79
C GLU A 17 6.18 -32.65 -10.26
N LEU A 18 6.90 -31.95 -11.14
CA LEU A 18 6.44 -30.71 -11.78
C LEU A 18 5.15 -30.94 -12.58
N ARG A 19 5.09 -32.02 -13.37
CA ARG A 19 3.86 -32.36 -14.10
C ARG A 19 2.67 -32.64 -13.16
N GLN A 20 2.91 -33.29 -12.02
CA GLN A 20 1.88 -33.54 -11.02
C GLN A 20 1.40 -32.23 -10.35
N LEU A 21 2.30 -31.31 -10.04
CA LEU A 21 1.98 -29.99 -9.49
C LEU A 21 1.17 -29.15 -10.51
N ASP A 22 1.54 -29.18 -11.78
CA ASP A 22 0.81 -28.47 -12.84
C ASP A 22 -0.61 -29.05 -13.03
N ALA A 23 -0.76 -30.36 -12.98
CA ALA A 23 -2.08 -31.01 -13.02
C ALA A 23 -2.95 -30.59 -11.81
N ARG A 24 -2.36 -30.56 -10.61
CA ARG A 24 -3.05 -30.12 -9.38
C ARG A 24 -3.41 -28.64 -9.45
N ARG A 25 -2.53 -27.79 -9.97
CA ARG A 25 -2.78 -26.37 -10.24
C ARG A 25 -3.95 -26.18 -11.21
N ALA A 26 -3.99 -26.93 -12.29
CA ALA A 26 -5.08 -26.88 -13.29
C ALA A 26 -6.44 -27.25 -12.68
N VAL A 27 -6.49 -28.23 -11.76
CA VAL A 27 -7.72 -28.61 -11.04
C VAL A 27 -8.16 -27.45 -10.10
N LEU A 28 -7.24 -26.87 -9.37
CA LEU A 28 -7.53 -25.76 -8.45
C LEU A 28 -7.98 -24.49 -9.21
N LEU A 29 -7.39 -24.20 -10.35
CA LEU A 29 -7.79 -23.07 -11.20
C LEU A 29 -9.21 -23.26 -11.75
N ARG A 30 -9.56 -24.47 -12.23
CA ARG A 30 -10.94 -24.80 -12.66
C ARG A 30 -11.94 -24.70 -11.51
N ARG A 31 -11.58 -25.14 -10.31
CA ARG A 31 -12.43 -25.01 -9.12
C ARG A 31 -12.62 -23.54 -8.72
N ARG A 32 -11.56 -22.72 -8.78
CA ARG A 32 -11.62 -21.26 -8.54
C ARG A 32 -12.53 -20.58 -9.56
N GLU A 33 -12.40 -20.91 -10.82
CA GLU A 33 -13.22 -20.35 -11.90
C GLU A 33 -14.70 -20.71 -11.72
N TRP A 34 -14.98 -21.96 -11.38
CA TRP A 34 -16.32 -22.41 -11.04
C TRP A 34 -16.90 -21.65 -9.83
N LEU A 35 -16.11 -21.45 -8.77
CA LEU A 35 -16.55 -20.68 -7.61
C LEU A 35 -16.80 -19.20 -7.95
N ILE A 36 -15.95 -18.59 -8.76
CA ILE A 36 -16.13 -17.19 -9.22
C ILE A 36 -17.41 -17.09 -10.07
N HIS A 37 -17.65 -18.06 -10.94
CA HIS A 37 -18.86 -18.09 -11.77
C HIS A 37 -20.12 -18.25 -10.91
N THR A 38 -20.08 -19.12 -9.91
CA THR A 38 -21.16 -19.33 -8.96
C THR A 38 -21.44 -18.07 -8.12
N LEU A 39 -20.38 -17.40 -7.63
CA LEU A 39 -20.51 -16.14 -6.89
C LEU A 39 -21.04 -15.00 -7.77
N ARG A 40 -20.63 -14.93 -9.04
CA ARG A 40 -21.15 -13.94 -9.99
C ARG A 40 -22.61 -14.21 -10.35
N ALA A 41 -23.00 -15.46 -10.47
CA ALA A 41 -24.40 -15.84 -10.71
C ALA A 41 -25.32 -15.51 -9.52
N THR A 42 -24.78 -15.51 -8.29
CA THR A 42 -25.50 -15.11 -7.08
C THR A 42 -25.48 -13.59 -6.81
N ALA A 43 -24.55 -12.84 -7.43
CA ALA A 43 -24.38 -11.41 -7.22
C ALA A 43 -24.90 -10.51 -8.36
N ALA A 44 -25.57 -11.06 -9.40
CA ALA A 44 -26.10 -10.28 -10.49
C ALA A 44 -27.39 -9.54 -10.06
N PRO A 45 -27.42 -8.19 -10.08
CA PRO A 45 -28.66 -7.45 -9.94
C PRO A 45 -29.48 -7.60 -11.22
N THR A 46 -30.77 -7.79 -11.05
CA THR A 46 -31.78 -7.89 -12.14
C THR A 46 -31.84 -6.58 -12.94
N GLY A 47 -31.14 -6.53 -14.07
CA GLY A 47 -31.21 -5.46 -15.04
C GLY A 47 -31.98 -5.94 -16.31
N TRP A 48 -33.02 -5.23 -16.69
CA TRP A 48 -33.84 -5.49 -17.86
C TRP A 48 -33.05 -5.35 -19.17
N GLY A 49 -33.10 -6.41 -20.03
CA GLY A 49 -32.69 -6.37 -21.43
C GLY A 49 -33.53 -7.39 -22.23
N PRO A 50 -33.89 -7.11 -23.50
CA PRO A 50 -34.92 -7.86 -24.22
C PRO A 50 -34.50 -9.28 -24.62
N ALA A 51 -35.39 -10.21 -24.44
CA ALA A 51 -35.24 -11.64 -24.72
C ALA A 51 -35.31 -11.95 -26.22
N GLY A 52 -34.27 -12.71 -26.70
CA GLY A 52 -34.36 -13.46 -27.97
C GLY A 52 -34.98 -14.86 -27.76
N PRO A 53 -35.66 -15.47 -28.74
CA PRO A 53 -36.46 -16.67 -28.53
C PRO A 53 -35.64 -17.97 -28.60
N GLY A 54 -35.75 -18.82 -27.59
CA GLY A 54 -35.46 -20.24 -27.75
C GLY A 54 -34.54 -20.88 -26.72
N ALA A 55 -35.07 -21.19 -25.54
CA ALA A 55 -34.83 -22.40 -24.75
C ALA A 55 -35.60 -22.27 -23.43
N VAL A 56 -36.62 -23.08 -23.22
CA VAL A 56 -37.38 -23.16 -21.99
C VAL A 56 -36.50 -23.86 -20.93
N PRO A 57 -36.11 -23.18 -19.85
CA PRO A 57 -35.48 -23.85 -18.74
C PRO A 57 -36.55 -24.63 -17.94
N PRO A 58 -36.20 -25.79 -17.34
CA PRO A 58 -37.16 -26.52 -16.50
C PRO A 58 -37.58 -25.64 -15.31
N PRO A 59 -38.86 -25.71 -14.88
CA PRO A 59 -39.34 -24.89 -13.77
C PRO A 59 -38.56 -25.20 -12.49
N ARG A 60 -37.90 -24.21 -11.93
CA ARG A 60 -37.36 -24.27 -10.58
C ARG A 60 -38.53 -24.35 -9.60
N PRO A 61 -38.51 -25.24 -8.62
CA PRO A 61 -39.55 -25.26 -7.61
C PRO A 61 -39.47 -23.94 -6.82
N GLU A 62 -40.43 -23.07 -7.02
CA GLU A 62 -40.68 -21.90 -6.22
C GLU A 62 -41.05 -22.38 -4.83
N ALA A 63 -40.13 -22.23 -3.89
CA ALA A 63 -40.25 -22.47 -2.45
C ALA A 63 -40.71 -23.90 -2.06
N THR A 64 -39.87 -24.60 -1.33
CA THR A 64 -40.21 -25.83 -0.65
C THR A 64 -41.30 -25.54 0.40
N GLY A 65 -42.37 -26.42 0.45
CA GLY A 65 -43.48 -26.26 1.39
C GLY A 65 -43.13 -25.91 2.83
N PRO A 66 -42.01 -26.41 3.43
CA PRO A 66 -41.52 -25.98 4.75
C PRO A 66 -41.07 -24.52 4.82
N GLY A 67 -40.54 -23.94 3.71
CA GLY A 67 -40.11 -22.54 3.67
C GLY A 67 -41.26 -21.56 3.70
N VAL A 68 -42.32 -21.82 2.95
CA VAL A 68 -43.53 -20.99 2.91
C VAL A 68 -44.27 -21.03 4.24
N GLN A 69 -44.34 -22.19 4.86
CA GLN A 69 -44.96 -22.34 6.21
C GLN A 69 -44.21 -21.55 7.27
N ASN A 70 -42.87 -21.59 7.27
CA ASN A 70 -42.04 -20.82 8.23
C ASN A 70 -42.14 -19.29 8.00
N VAL A 71 -42.18 -18.82 6.74
CA VAL A 71 -42.38 -17.40 6.43
C VAL A 71 -43.78 -16.93 6.84
N LEU A 72 -44.83 -17.73 6.61
CA LEU A 72 -46.18 -17.40 7.05
C LEU A 72 -46.33 -17.39 8.57
N LEU A 73 -45.68 -18.32 9.28
CA LEU A 73 -45.68 -18.34 10.74
C LEU A 73 -44.91 -17.17 11.36
N VAL A 74 -43.76 -16.81 10.79
CA VAL A 74 -42.99 -15.63 11.23
C VAL A 74 -43.77 -14.34 10.94
N LEU A 75 -44.34 -14.22 9.72
CA LEU A 75 -45.13 -13.06 9.35
C LEU A 75 -46.41 -12.94 10.20
N GLY A 76 -47.06 -14.08 10.46
CA GLY A 76 -48.24 -14.16 11.36
C GLY A 76 -47.91 -13.77 12.80
N GLY A 77 -46.74 -14.23 13.30
CA GLY A 77 -46.23 -13.83 14.61
C GLY A 77 -45.91 -12.34 14.72
N ILE A 78 -45.25 -11.78 13.69
CA ILE A 78 -44.97 -10.34 13.62
C ILE A 78 -46.26 -9.51 13.55
N LEU A 79 -47.24 -9.89 12.71
CA LEU A 79 -48.52 -9.20 12.61
C LEU A 79 -49.34 -9.27 13.91
N LEU A 80 -49.29 -10.43 14.57
CA LEU A 80 -49.98 -10.61 15.88
C LEU A 80 -49.29 -9.75 16.97
N THR A 81 -47.97 -9.64 16.95
CA THR A 81 -47.21 -8.75 17.86
C THR A 81 -47.58 -7.27 17.61
N ILE A 82 -47.60 -6.85 16.33
CA ILE A 82 -48.01 -5.51 15.93
C ILE A 82 -49.47 -5.24 16.34
N ALA A 83 -50.39 -6.20 16.11
CA ALA A 83 -51.77 -6.08 16.54
C ALA A 83 -51.93 -6.00 18.06
N ALA A 84 -51.14 -6.78 18.82
CA ALA A 84 -51.12 -6.69 20.27
C ALA A 84 -50.60 -5.33 20.77
N ILE A 85 -49.55 -4.82 20.14
CA ILE A 85 -49.01 -3.47 20.42
C ILE A 85 -50.06 -2.39 20.07
N ALA A 86 -50.70 -2.46 18.89
CA ALA A 86 -51.72 -1.55 18.44
C ALA A 86 -52.95 -1.61 19.35
N PHE A 87 -53.37 -2.84 19.74
CA PHE A 87 -54.47 -3.03 20.70
C PHE A 87 -54.14 -2.42 22.07
N THR A 88 -52.90 -2.61 22.55
CA THR A 88 -52.41 -2.05 23.80
C THR A 88 -52.45 -0.51 23.76
N LEU A 89 -51.99 0.07 22.64
CA LEU A 89 -51.94 1.54 22.47
C LEU A 89 -53.34 2.16 22.26
N VAL A 90 -54.24 1.52 21.53
CA VAL A 90 -55.57 2.06 21.20
C VAL A 90 -56.59 1.79 22.32
N SER A 91 -56.60 0.61 22.92
CA SER A 91 -57.50 0.27 24.03
C SER A 91 -57.18 0.98 25.35
N TRP A 92 -55.96 1.57 25.45
CA TRP A 92 -55.54 2.29 26.66
C TRP A 92 -56.42 3.47 27.01
N GLY A 93 -57.18 4.04 26.02
CA GLY A 93 -58.07 5.18 26.25
C GLY A 93 -59.40 4.87 26.92
N HIS A 94 -59.95 3.64 26.82
CA HIS A 94 -61.35 3.36 27.17
C HIS A 94 -61.59 2.38 28.34
N MET A 95 -60.53 1.69 28.84
CA MET A 95 -60.67 0.77 29.97
C MET A 95 -59.95 1.27 31.23
N GLY A 96 -60.51 1.06 32.38
CA GLY A 96 -59.85 1.37 33.68
C GLY A 96 -58.58 0.49 33.88
N ILE A 97 -57.70 0.93 34.78
CA ILE A 97 -56.37 0.32 35.05
C ILE A 97 -56.48 -1.17 35.36
N THR A 98 -57.46 -1.60 36.15
CA THR A 98 -57.74 -3.00 36.52
C THR A 98 -58.20 -3.87 35.34
N GLY A 99 -59.05 -3.29 34.46
CA GLY A 99 -59.50 -4.01 33.26
C GLY A 99 -58.39 -4.28 32.26
N ARG A 100 -57.47 -3.31 32.08
CA ARG A 100 -56.29 -3.44 31.21
C ARG A 100 -55.33 -4.50 31.70
N GLY A 101 -55.05 -4.53 33.00
CA GLY A 101 -54.16 -5.53 33.64
C GLY A 101 -54.74 -6.95 33.51
N LEU A 102 -56.05 -7.13 33.69
CA LEU A 102 -56.69 -8.45 33.56
C LEU A 102 -56.65 -8.98 32.13
N VAL A 103 -56.90 -8.15 31.13
CA VAL A 103 -56.89 -8.56 29.73
C VAL A 103 -55.47 -8.91 29.28
N LEU A 104 -54.50 -8.05 29.63
CA LEU A 104 -53.10 -8.27 29.26
C LEU A 104 -52.56 -9.54 29.94
N GLY A 105 -52.76 -9.68 31.25
CA GLY A 105 -52.37 -10.86 32.01
C GLY A 105 -53.03 -12.16 31.51
N ALA A 106 -54.30 -12.12 31.17
CA ALA A 106 -55.00 -13.31 30.60
C ALA A 106 -54.42 -13.71 29.23
N LEU A 107 -54.11 -12.72 28.37
CA LEU A 107 -53.51 -12.93 27.07
C LEU A 107 -52.08 -13.52 27.20
N THR A 108 -51.29 -12.97 28.12
CA THR A 108 -49.93 -13.45 28.42
C THR A 108 -49.94 -14.88 28.96
N LEU A 109 -50.82 -15.18 29.93
CA LEU A 109 -50.99 -16.54 30.47
C LEU A 109 -51.45 -17.52 29.42
N GLY A 110 -52.37 -17.10 28.53
CA GLY A 110 -52.82 -17.88 27.39
C GLY A 110 -51.68 -18.18 26.39
N ALA A 111 -50.90 -17.18 26.07
CA ALA A 111 -49.74 -17.27 25.16
C ALA A 111 -48.60 -18.14 25.74
N LEU A 112 -48.43 -18.15 27.08
CA LEU A 112 -47.45 -19.01 27.75
C LEU A 112 -47.98 -20.44 27.94
N GLY A 113 -49.30 -20.64 28.12
CA GLY A 113 -49.93 -21.95 28.29
C GLY A 113 -50.15 -22.69 26.97
N ALA A 114 -50.51 -22.02 25.91
CA ALA A 114 -50.78 -22.60 24.60
C ALA A 114 -49.62 -23.44 24.03
N PRO A 115 -48.36 -23.09 24.18
CA PRO A 115 -47.22 -23.89 23.72
C PRO A 115 -47.19 -25.27 24.33
N LEU A 116 -47.57 -25.45 25.56
CA LEU A 116 -47.64 -26.78 26.23
C LEU A 116 -48.66 -27.71 25.55
N ALA A 117 -49.81 -27.17 25.16
CA ALA A 117 -50.82 -27.91 24.42
C ALA A 117 -50.37 -28.24 22.96
N LEU A 118 -49.71 -27.27 22.32
CA LEU A 118 -49.20 -27.42 20.95
C LEU A 118 -48.05 -28.43 20.89
N LEU A 119 -47.17 -28.47 21.90
CA LEU A 119 -46.09 -29.45 21.97
C LEU A 119 -46.69 -30.89 22.15
N ARG A 120 -47.77 -31.03 22.92
CA ARG A 120 -48.47 -32.32 23.06
C ARG A 120 -49.05 -32.80 21.72
N ARG A 121 -49.42 -31.89 20.85
CA ARG A 121 -49.90 -32.17 19.47
C ARG A 121 -48.80 -32.30 18.43
N GLY A 122 -47.55 -32.17 18.80
CA GLY A 122 -46.37 -32.28 17.92
C GLY A 122 -46.09 -31.04 17.05
N LEU A 123 -46.81 -29.93 17.25
CA LEU A 123 -46.70 -28.68 16.47
C LEU A 123 -45.61 -27.77 17.04
N ARG A 124 -44.34 -28.14 16.88
CA ARG A 124 -43.18 -27.47 17.51
C ARG A 124 -42.96 -26.06 17.02
N SER A 125 -42.97 -25.83 15.67
CA SER A 125 -42.73 -24.49 15.09
C SER A 125 -43.77 -23.48 15.57
N THR A 126 -45.01 -23.89 15.62
CA THR A 126 -46.12 -23.07 16.11
C THR A 126 -46.00 -22.82 17.62
N ALA A 127 -45.61 -23.86 18.38
CA ALA A 127 -45.36 -23.70 19.82
C ALA A 127 -44.22 -22.74 20.14
N GLU A 128 -43.13 -22.76 19.36
CA GLU A 128 -42.02 -21.81 19.51
C GLU A 128 -42.43 -20.37 19.16
N ALA A 129 -43.19 -20.16 18.10
CA ALA A 129 -43.71 -18.85 17.73
C ALA A 129 -44.65 -18.25 18.81
N VAL A 130 -45.56 -19.08 19.33
CA VAL A 130 -46.51 -18.66 20.40
C VAL A 130 -45.77 -18.44 21.73
N ALA A 131 -44.76 -19.26 22.02
CA ALA A 131 -43.90 -19.05 23.20
C ALA A 131 -43.14 -17.72 23.09
N GLY A 132 -42.57 -17.43 21.91
CA GLY A 132 -41.89 -16.17 21.64
C GLY A 132 -42.80 -14.96 21.84
N LEU A 133 -44.06 -15.06 21.38
CA LEU A 133 -45.09 -14.07 21.63
C LEU A 133 -45.38 -13.91 23.15
N GLY A 134 -45.54 -15.02 23.86
CA GLY A 134 -45.76 -15.01 25.30
C GLY A 134 -44.63 -14.34 26.07
N LEU A 135 -43.37 -14.62 25.70
CA LEU A 135 -42.18 -13.98 26.27
C LEU A 135 -42.12 -12.47 25.95
N ALA A 136 -42.50 -12.05 24.75
CA ALA A 136 -42.62 -10.63 24.41
C ALA A 136 -43.70 -9.92 25.23
N LEU A 137 -44.84 -10.59 25.43
CA LEU A 137 -45.94 -10.04 26.27
C LEU A 137 -45.52 -9.88 27.74
N THR A 138 -44.72 -10.82 28.32
CA THR A 138 -44.21 -10.62 29.70
C THR A 138 -43.28 -9.40 29.81
N SER A 139 -42.56 -9.04 28.76
CA SER A 139 -41.76 -7.79 28.76
C SER A 139 -42.63 -6.56 28.71
N LEU A 140 -43.71 -6.61 27.92
CA LEU A 140 -44.72 -5.53 27.91
C LEU A 140 -45.49 -5.42 29.22
N ASP A 141 -45.81 -6.55 29.88
CA ASP A 141 -46.41 -6.57 31.21
C ASP A 141 -45.51 -5.89 32.25
N ALA A 142 -44.21 -6.17 32.20
CA ALA A 142 -43.22 -5.52 33.06
C ALA A 142 -43.17 -4.01 32.81
N TYR A 143 -43.20 -3.57 31.52
CA TYR A 143 -43.25 -2.15 31.19
C TYR A 143 -44.57 -1.49 31.66
N ALA A 144 -45.72 -2.16 31.43
CA ALA A 144 -47.03 -1.65 31.88
C ALA A 144 -47.10 -1.54 33.41
N LEU A 145 -46.53 -2.49 34.13
CA LEU A 145 -46.44 -2.46 35.58
C LEU A 145 -45.64 -1.26 36.11
N TYR A 146 -44.54 -0.89 35.39
CA TYR A 146 -43.76 0.32 35.67
C TYR A 146 -44.63 1.58 35.57
N GLU A 147 -45.27 1.75 34.43
CA GLU A 147 -46.10 2.94 34.15
C GLU A 147 -47.28 3.09 35.12
N VAL A 148 -47.87 1.99 35.57
CA VAL A 148 -49.08 2.01 36.40
C VAL A 148 -48.76 2.05 37.89
N ALA A 149 -47.80 1.27 38.37
CA ALA A 149 -47.61 1.08 39.82
C ALA A 149 -46.26 1.66 40.30
N PHE A 150 -45.29 1.82 39.45
CA PHE A 150 -43.91 2.18 39.83
C PHE A 150 -43.35 3.41 39.10
N SER A 151 -44.19 4.22 38.47
CA SER A 151 -43.81 5.45 37.72
C SER A 151 -43.04 6.48 38.58
N GLY A 152 -43.14 6.42 39.89
CA GLY A 152 -42.40 7.26 40.84
C GLY A 152 -41.04 6.69 41.26
N THR A 153 -40.68 5.50 40.83
CA THR A 153 -39.40 4.87 41.17
C THR A 153 -38.33 5.16 40.08
N ASP A 154 -37.05 5.02 40.45
CA ASP A 154 -36.00 5.13 39.44
C ASP A 154 -36.15 4.04 38.37
N GLY A 155 -36.29 4.49 37.12
CA GLY A 155 -36.50 3.60 35.96
C GLY A 155 -35.37 2.60 35.71
N LEU A 156 -34.13 2.96 36.04
CA LEU A 156 -32.99 2.03 35.92
C LEU A 156 -33.02 0.94 36.98
N ALA A 157 -33.33 1.30 38.24
CA ALA A 157 -33.48 0.34 39.32
C ALA A 157 -34.63 -0.62 39.06
N TYR A 158 -35.79 -0.10 38.57
CA TYR A 158 -36.90 -0.94 38.18
C TYR A 158 -36.51 -1.88 37.03
N THR A 159 -35.83 -1.41 35.97
CA THR A 159 -35.44 -2.23 34.81
C THR A 159 -34.43 -3.31 35.22
N ALA A 160 -33.56 -3.01 36.17
CA ALA A 160 -32.64 -4.00 36.72
C ALA A 160 -33.37 -5.14 37.43
N VAL A 161 -34.32 -4.82 38.30
CA VAL A 161 -35.14 -5.82 39.01
C VAL A 161 -36.04 -6.58 38.04
N ALA A 162 -36.73 -5.86 37.16
CA ALA A 162 -37.60 -6.48 36.15
C ALA A 162 -36.84 -7.45 35.23
N SER A 163 -35.66 -7.07 34.75
CA SER A 163 -34.84 -7.95 33.94
C SER A 163 -34.34 -9.18 34.70
N ALA A 164 -34.06 -9.07 35.99
CA ALA A 164 -33.74 -10.23 36.85
C ALA A 164 -34.93 -11.20 36.99
N VAL A 165 -36.12 -10.65 37.25
CA VAL A 165 -37.34 -11.44 37.36
C VAL A 165 -37.72 -12.09 36.04
N LEU A 166 -37.60 -11.37 34.90
CA LEU A 166 -37.85 -11.92 33.58
C LEU A 166 -36.84 -13.04 33.25
N ALA A 167 -35.56 -12.82 33.52
CA ALA A 167 -34.53 -13.87 33.31
C ALA A 167 -34.83 -15.13 34.09
N ALA A 168 -35.19 -14.98 35.35
CA ALA A 168 -35.55 -16.12 36.24
C ALA A 168 -36.81 -16.87 35.77
N THR A 169 -37.86 -16.12 35.43
CA THR A 169 -39.15 -16.70 34.96
C THR A 169 -39.00 -17.38 33.61
N TRP A 170 -38.24 -16.79 32.68
CA TRP A 170 -37.96 -17.39 31.36
C TRP A 170 -37.06 -18.60 31.46
N ALA A 171 -36.06 -18.59 32.37
CA ALA A 171 -35.25 -19.75 32.66
C ALA A 171 -36.10 -20.90 33.25
N ALA A 172 -36.94 -20.59 34.25
CA ALA A 172 -37.85 -21.58 34.83
C ALA A 172 -38.80 -22.16 33.78
N TYR A 173 -39.43 -21.32 32.98
CA TYR A 173 -40.29 -21.73 31.86
C TYR A 173 -39.55 -22.62 30.84
N GLY A 174 -38.33 -22.26 30.49
CA GLY A 174 -37.46 -23.05 29.60
C GLY A 174 -37.04 -24.39 30.16
N VAL A 175 -36.77 -24.47 31.48
CA VAL A 175 -36.45 -25.71 32.18
C VAL A 175 -37.67 -26.63 32.26
N VAL A 176 -38.84 -26.10 32.66
CA VAL A 176 -40.11 -26.87 32.75
C VAL A 176 -40.53 -27.39 31.38
N THR A 177 -40.41 -26.58 30.33
CA THR A 177 -40.78 -26.98 28.96
C THR A 177 -39.68 -27.75 28.22
N GLY A 178 -38.44 -27.64 28.67
CA GLY A 178 -37.21 -28.16 28.01
C GLY A 178 -36.71 -29.48 28.58
N GLY A 179 -37.13 -29.89 29.76
CA GLY A 179 -36.64 -31.12 30.43
C GLY A 179 -35.13 -31.22 30.42
N LEU A 180 -34.45 -30.60 31.38
CA LEU A 180 -32.99 -30.85 31.57
C LEU A 180 -32.81 -32.28 32.10
N VAL A 181 -32.81 -33.27 31.20
CA VAL A 181 -32.23 -34.58 31.51
C VAL A 181 -30.78 -34.54 31.09
N PRO A 182 -29.82 -34.57 32.04
CA PRO A 182 -28.42 -34.82 31.69
C PRO A 182 -28.33 -36.18 31.00
N PRO A 183 -27.53 -36.35 29.93
CA PRO A 183 -27.18 -37.68 29.47
C PRO A 183 -26.50 -38.41 30.61
N ALA A 184 -27.12 -39.48 31.12
CA ALA A 184 -26.53 -40.32 32.12
C ALA A 184 -25.22 -40.90 31.59
N ALA A 185 -24.10 -40.41 32.15
CA ALA A 185 -22.80 -40.99 31.87
C ALA A 185 -22.82 -42.48 32.26
N GLY A 186 -22.72 -43.39 31.29
CA GLY A 186 -22.34 -44.75 31.51
C GLY A 186 -23.41 -45.86 31.37
N ARG A 187 -24.47 -45.69 30.60
CA ARG A 187 -25.32 -46.83 30.16
C ARG A 187 -25.29 -47.00 28.65
N PRO A 188 -25.09 -48.25 28.13
CA PRO A 188 -25.21 -48.52 26.72
C PRO A 188 -26.67 -48.26 26.26
N VAL A 189 -26.82 -47.45 25.24
CA VAL A 189 -28.09 -47.03 24.65
C VAL A 189 -28.70 -48.24 23.92
N PRO A 190 -29.90 -48.67 24.25
CA PRO A 190 -30.67 -49.53 23.34
C PRO A 190 -31.28 -48.69 22.26
N GLU A 191 -31.26 -49.25 21.06
CA GLU A 191 -31.62 -48.68 19.76
C GLU A 191 -32.80 -47.67 19.69
N ALA A 192 -32.46 -46.57 19.07
CA ALA A 192 -33.11 -45.81 18.00
C ALA A 192 -34.53 -45.24 18.14
N ASP A 193 -35.38 -45.54 19.15
CA ASP A 193 -36.78 -45.06 19.07
C ASP A 193 -37.29 -44.14 20.22
N SER A 194 -36.59 -44.03 21.33
CA SER A 194 -37.02 -43.20 22.47
C SER A 194 -36.46 -41.77 22.45
N THR A 195 -35.27 -41.55 21.91
CA THR A 195 -34.57 -40.24 21.89
C THR A 195 -35.16 -39.26 20.91
N THR A 196 -35.77 -39.71 19.83
CA THR A 196 -36.42 -38.85 18.83
C THR A 196 -37.74 -38.26 19.29
N LYS A 197 -38.47 -38.91 20.20
CA LYS A 197 -39.75 -38.39 20.73
C LYS A 197 -39.52 -37.32 21.81
N ASP A 198 -38.52 -37.44 22.65
CA ASP A 198 -38.23 -36.47 23.72
C ASP A 198 -37.60 -35.20 23.22
N VAL A 199 -36.75 -35.25 22.20
CA VAL A 199 -36.18 -34.06 21.52
C VAL A 199 -37.28 -33.28 20.79
N ARG A 200 -38.42 -33.93 20.42
CA ARG A 200 -39.53 -33.24 19.75
C ARG A 200 -40.42 -32.41 20.71
N ARG A 201 -40.27 -32.52 22.02
CA ARG A 201 -41.14 -31.86 23.02
C ARG A 201 -40.59 -30.58 23.65
N THR A 202 -39.37 -30.17 23.33
CA THR A 202 -38.68 -29.06 23.99
C THR A 202 -38.72 -27.77 23.20
N LEU A 203 -39.02 -26.63 23.87
CA LEU A 203 -38.85 -25.30 23.34
C LEU A 203 -37.40 -24.86 23.36
N ARG A 204 -36.93 -24.24 22.25
CA ARG A 204 -35.54 -23.81 22.10
C ARG A 204 -35.29 -22.35 22.44
N LEU A 205 -36.33 -21.48 22.34
CA LEU A 205 -36.23 -20.04 22.51
C LEU A 205 -36.10 -19.54 23.96
N PRO A 206 -36.82 -20.08 24.97
CA PRO A 206 -36.86 -19.45 26.32
C PRO A 206 -35.50 -19.36 27.01
N LEU A 207 -34.73 -20.47 26.98
CA LEU A 207 -33.42 -20.53 27.69
C LEU A 207 -32.39 -19.57 27.09
N PRO A 208 -32.16 -19.49 25.77
CA PRO A 208 -31.25 -18.48 25.20
C PRO A 208 -31.66 -17.04 25.52
N LEU A 209 -32.97 -16.73 25.46
CA LEU A 209 -33.46 -15.39 25.77
C LEU A 209 -33.28 -15.06 27.27
N ALA A 210 -33.55 -16.01 28.14
CA ALA A 210 -33.31 -15.84 29.59
C ALA A 210 -31.86 -15.54 29.89
N VAL A 211 -30.91 -16.21 29.21
CA VAL A 211 -29.46 -15.95 29.35
C VAL A 211 -29.08 -14.58 28.79
N GLY A 212 -29.70 -14.18 27.66
CA GLY A 212 -29.46 -12.84 27.11
C GLY A 212 -29.84 -11.73 28.07
N ILE A 213 -31.05 -11.81 28.64
CA ILE A 213 -31.53 -10.83 29.63
C ILE A 213 -30.75 -10.90 30.95
N ALA A 214 -30.30 -12.08 31.38
CA ALA A 214 -29.53 -12.26 32.61
C ALA A 214 -28.21 -11.47 32.67
N HIS A 215 -27.72 -10.94 31.54
CA HIS A 215 -26.54 -10.05 31.51
C HIS A 215 -26.85 -8.60 31.89
N LEU A 216 -28.16 -8.20 32.01
CA LEU A 216 -28.59 -6.81 32.25
C LEU A 216 -28.73 -6.42 33.73
N PRO A 217 -29.26 -7.29 34.62
CA PRO A 217 -29.64 -6.87 35.97
C PRO A 217 -28.53 -6.22 36.79
N LEU A 218 -27.35 -6.88 36.86
CA LEU A 218 -26.24 -6.40 37.66
C LEU A 218 -25.66 -5.06 37.16
N PRO A 219 -25.35 -4.91 35.84
CA PRO A 219 -24.88 -3.63 35.32
C PRO A 219 -25.89 -2.48 35.51
N LEU A 220 -27.17 -2.72 35.20
CA LEU A 220 -28.21 -1.71 35.37
C LEU A 220 -28.41 -1.31 36.84
N TRP A 221 -28.39 -2.29 37.76
CA TRP A 221 -28.45 -2.00 39.16
C TRP A 221 -27.27 -1.15 39.65
N ALA A 222 -26.07 -1.49 39.23
CA ALA A 222 -24.85 -0.74 39.57
C ALA A 222 -24.96 0.73 39.07
N VAL A 223 -25.52 0.96 37.89
CA VAL A 223 -25.77 2.33 37.38
C VAL A 223 -26.86 3.03 38.19
N ALA A 224 -27.97 2.33 38.51
CA ALA A 224 -29.09 2.90 39.25
C ALA A 224 -28.71 3.39 40.66
N VAL A 225 -27.80 2.65 41.32
CA VAL A 225 -27.33 3.08 42.69
C VAL A 225 -26.16 4.07 42.61
N GLY A 226 -25.80 4.55 41.41
CA GLY A 226 -24.72 5.52 41.26
C GLY A 226 -23.33 4.92 41.59
N ALA A 227 -23.13 3.63 41.37
CA ALA A 227 -21.85 2.98 41.67
C ALA A 227 -20.69 3.64 40.94
N GLY A 228 -19.58 3.81 41.63
CA GLY A 228 -18.37 4.36 41.03
C GLY A 228 -17.84 3.54 39.88
N ALA A 229 -17.02 4.15 39.01
CA ALA A 229 -16.53 3.53 37.78
C ALA A 229 -15.79 2.18 37.99
N HIS A 230 -15.01 2.03 39.04
CA HIS A 230 -14.37 0.75 39.39
C HIS A 230 -15.38 -0.34 39.73
N THR A 231 -16.44 0.01 40.51
CA THR A 231 -17.47 -0.97 40.88
C THR A 231 -18.30 -1.39 39.66
N LEU A 232 -18.68 -0.46 38.80
CA LEU A 232 -19.39 -0.75 37.54
C LEU A 232 -18.54 -1.69 36.64
N THR A 233 -17.26 -1.38 36.51
CA THR A 233 -16.32 -2.22 35.74
C THR A 233 -16.19 -3.63 36.35
N ALA A 234 -16.10 -3.74 37.69
CA ALA A 234 -16.09 -5.02 38.38
C ALA A 234 -17.37 -5.82 38.12
N VAL A 235 -18.53 -5.19 38.19
CA VAL A 235 -19.84 -5.81 37.90
C VAL A 235 -19.91 -6.31 36.44
N LEU A 236 -19.44 -5.57 35.48
CA LEU A 236 -19.38 -5.99 34.09
C LEU A 236 -18.50 -7.25 33.90
N LEU A 237 -17.32 -7.26 34.52
CA LEU A 237 -16.40 -8.40 34.44
C LEU A 237 -16.95 -9.64 35.18
N VAL A 238 -17.63 -9.46 36.32
CA VAL A 238 -18.31 -10.55 37.04
C VAL A 238 -19.46 -11.10 36.19
N THR A 239 -20.26 -10.26 35.57
CA THR A 239 -21.32 -10.69 34.66
C THR A 239 -20.74 -11.49 33.48
N ALA A 240 -19.66 -11.02 32.87
CA ALA A 240 -18.93 -11.72 31.80
C ALA A 240 -18.40 -13.09 32.27
N SER A 241 -17.86 -13.16 33.50
CA SER A 241 -17.37 -14.43 34.07
C SER A 241 -18.49 -15.43 34.28
N GLY A 242 -19.65 -14.98 34.73
CA GLY A 242 -20.87 -15.81 34.85
C GLY A 242 -21.33 -16.35 33.49
N GLY A 243 -21.40 -15.50 32.47
CA GLY A 243 -21.70 -15.89 31.09
C GLY A 243 -20.68 -16.90 30.53
N THR A 244 -19.39 -16.69 30.80
CA THR A 244 -18.31 -17.60 30.40
C THR A 244 -18.44 -18.96 31.07
N ALA A 245 -18.67 -18.98 32.35
CA ALA A 245 -18.86 -20.21 33.12
C ALA A 245 -20.09 -21.02 32.63
N LEU A 246 -21.18 -20.33 32.30
CA LEU A 246 -22.37 -20.94 31.72
C LEU A 246 -22.07 -21.51 30.32
N ALA A 247 -21.36 -20.74 29.46
CA ALA A 247 -20.99 -21.21 28.13
C ALA A 247 -20.11 -22.46 28.12
N LEU A 248 -19.22 -22.61 29.13
CA LEU A 248 -18.37 -23.78 29.29
C LEU A 248 -19.11 -25.02 29.82
N ARG A 249 -20.17 -24.80 30.61
CA ARG A 249 -20.93 -25.90 31.27
C ARG A 249 -22.11 -26.38 30.44
N THR A 250 -22.66 -25.56 29.57
CA THR A 250 -23.86 -25.93 28.81
C THR A 250 -23.55 -26.71 27.53
N ALA A 251 -24.28 -27.82 27.32
CA ALA A 251 -24.25 -28.60 26.09
C ALA A 251 -25.22 -28.04 25.01
N LEU A 252 -26.16 -27.14 25.40
CA LEU A 252 -27.16 -26.56 24.50
C LEU A 252 -26.56 -25.49 23.62
N VAL A 253 -26.38 -25.79 22.33
CA VAL A 253 -25.74 -24.88 21.36
C VAL A 253 -26.34 -23.47 21.31
N PRO A 254 -27.69 -23.26 21.28
CA PRO A 254 -28.26 -21.92 21.29
C PRO A 254 -27.96 -21.11 22.56
N VAL A 255 -28.03 -21.80 23.75
CA VAL A 255 -27.74 -21.20 25.05
C VAL A 255 -26.26 -20.83 25.12
N ARG A 256 -25.37 -21.72 24.68
CA ARG A 256 -23.94 -21.50 24.65
C ARG A 256 -23.58 -20.31 23.76
N LEU A 257 -24.21 -20.20 22.58
CA LEU A 257 -23.96 -19.07 21.66
C LEU A 257 -24.29 -17.72 22.30
N VAL A 258 -25.49 -17.61 22.93
CA VAL A 258 -25.92 -16.37 23.59
C VAL A 258 -25.05 -16.06 24.81
N ALA A 259 -24.70 -17.08 25.59
CA ALA A 259 -23.80 -16.91 26.74
C ALA A 259 -22.39 -16.42 26.29
N VAL A 260 -21.84 -16.95 25.19
CA VAL A 260 -20.56 -16.48 24.62
C VAL A 260 -20.67 -15.04 24.15
N VAL A 261 -21.73 -14.70 23.39
CA VAL A 261 -21.93 -13.33 22.87
C VAL A 261 -22.11 -12.35 24.04
N GLY A 262 -22.93 -12.71 25.03
CA GLY A 262 -23.13 -11.89 26.23
C GLY A 262 -21.84 -11.69 27.04
N ALA A 263 -21.10 -12.78 27.27
CA ALA A 263 -19.83 -12.72 27.98
C ALA A 263 -18.75 -11.91 27.24
N LEU A 264 -18.65 -12.06 25.91
CA LEU A 264 -17.71 -11.28 25.10
C LEU A 264 -18.09 -9.81 25.07
N SER A 265 -19.36 -9.45 24.94
CA SER A 265 -19.79 -8.05 24.90
C SER A 265 -19.59 -7.35 26.24
N THR A 266 -20.08 -7.93 27.34
CA THR A 266 -19.90 -7.36 28.70
C THR A 266 -18.44 -7.39 29.13
N GLY A 267 -17.69 -8.46 28.76
CA GLY A 267 -16.28 -8.60 29.07
C GLY A 267 -15.42 -7.58 28.30
N ALA A 268 -15.69 -7.38 27.02
CA ALA A 268 -14.97 -6.37 26.23
C ALA A 268 -15.18 -4.95 26.79
N VAL A 269 -16.43 -4.59 27.10
CA VAL A 269 -16.73 -3.28 27.74
C VAL A 269 -16.02 -3.16 29.08
N GLY A 270 -16.05 -4.23 29.90
CA GLY A 270 -15.37 -4.26 31.20
C GLY A 270 -13.84 -4.11 31.09
N VAL A 271 -13.20 -4.81 30.14
CA VAL A 271 -11.76 -4.71 29.90
C VAL A 271 -11.37 -3.32 29.37
N LEU A 272 -12.14 -2.75 28.43
CA LEU A 272 -11.90 -1.41 27.91
C LEU A 272 -12.07 -0.35 29.01
N ALA A 273 -13.12 -0.48 29.85
CA ALA A 273 -13.33 0.40 31.00
C ALA A 273 -12.18 0.28 32.03
N ALA A 274 -11.77 -0.94 32.37
CA ALA A 274 -10.63 -1.17 33.28
C ALA A 274 -9.33 -0.60 32.72
N GLY A 275 -9.08 -0.79 31.41
CA GLY A 275 -7.95 -0.18 30.71
C GLY A 275 -7.99 1.35 30.72
N GLY A 276 -9.14 1.93 30.49
CA GLY A 276 -9.37 3.39 30.59
C GLY A 276 -9.10 3.92 31.99
N LEU A 277 -9.65 3.28 33.01
CA LEU A 277 -9.41 3.63 34.42
C LEU A 277 -7.92 3.52 34.81
N CYS A 278 -7.26 2.48 34.30
CA CYS A 278 -5.82 2.30 34.50
C CYS A 278 -4.99 3.39 33.83
N TRP A 279 -5.43 3.85 32.66
CA TRP A 279 -4.75 4.89 31.89
C TRP A 279 -4.99 6.29 32.47
N THR A 280 -6.19 6.56 33.01
CA THR A 280 -6.55 7.88 33.57
C THR A 280 -6.26 8.01 35.06
N ALA A 281 -5.83 6.94 35.76
CA ALA A 281 -5.52 6.96 37.17
C ALA A 281 -4.49 8.06 37.51
N ALA A 282 -4.74 8.83 38.57
CA ALA A 282 -3.89 9.90 39.05
C ALA A 282 -2.90 9.44 40.11
N ASP A 283 -3.24 8.37 40.85
CA ASP A 283 -2.42 7.82 41.93
C ASP A 283 -2.19 6.30 41.78
N PRO A 284 -1.12 5.74 42.39
CA PRO A 284 -0.80 4.31 42.29
C PRO A 284 -1.90 3.38 42.85
N GLY A 285 -2.69 3.85 43.82
CA GLY A 285 -3.78 3.06 44.42
C GLY A 285 -4.96 2.89 43.48
N GLU A 286 -5.34 3.93 42.72
CA GLU A 286 -6.34 3.83 41.67
C GLU A 286 -5.88 2.95 40.53
N ALA A 287 -4.63 3.12 40.08
CA ALA A 287 -4.04 2.29 39.04
C ALA A 287 -3.99 0.81 39.46
N ALA A 288 -3.63 0.51 40.72
CA ALA A 288 -3.60 -0.85 41.23
C ALA A 288 -4.99 -1.51 41.29
N ARG A 289 -6.03 -0.75 41.68
CA ARG A 289 -7.43 -1.24 41.64
C ARG A 289 -7.87 -1.60 40.22
N ALA A 290 -7.59 -0.72 39.25
CA ALA A 290 -7.90 -0.97 37.86
C ALA A 290 -7.06 -2.16 37.29
N ALA A 291 -5.79 -2.25 37.64
CA ALA A 291 -4.91 -3.38 37.28
C ALA A 291 -5.44 -4.71 37.83
N ALA A 292 -5.94 -4.73 39.07
CA ALA A 292 -6.55 -5.93 39.66
C ALA A 292 -7.76 -6.40 38.83
N LEU A 293 -8.57 -5.49 38.31
CA LEU A 293 -9.70 -5.83 37.41
C LEU A 293 -9.21 -6.41 36.08
N LEU A 294 -8.12 -5.89 35.50
CA LEU A 294 -7.50 -6.44 34.30
C LEU A 294 -6.90 -7.82 34.53
N VAL A 295 -6.26 -8.05 35.68
CA VAL A 295 -5.75 -9.37 36.11
C VAL A 295 -6.91 -10.35 36.29
N PHE A 296 -8.02 -9.93 36.91
CA PHE A 296 -9.21 -10.76 37.03
C PHE A 296 -9.74 -11.18 35.64
N ALA A 297 -9.85 -10.23 34.70
CA ALA A 297 -10.24 -10.53 33.32
C ALA A 297 -9.26 -11.50 32.65
N ALA A 298 -7.96 -11.32 32.86
CA ALA A 298 -6.92 -12.22 32.34
C ALA A 298 -7.07 -13.66 32.86
N VAL A 299 -7.33 -13.82 34.16
CA VAL A 299 -7.58 -15.14 34.77
C VAL A 299 -8.82 -15.79 34.16
N VAL A 300 -9.94 -15.06 34.04
CA VAL A 300 -11.16 -15.58 33.39
C VAL A 300 -10.89 -16.00 31.95
N ALA A 301 -10.17 -15.19 31.17
CA ALA A 301 -9.81 -15.51 29.79
C ALA A 301 -8.90 -16.77 29.69
N LEU A 302 -7.91 -16.91 30.57
CA LEU A 302 -7.03 -18.09 30.59
C LEU A 302 -7.81 -19.37 30.97
N LEU A 303 -8.71 -19.30 31.95
CA LEU A 303 -9.59 -20.42 32.31
C LEU A 303 -10.50 -20.78 31.14
N ALA A 304 -11.14 -19.77 30.51
CA ALA A 304 -11.98 -19.98 29.33
C ALA A 304 -11.21 -20.65 28.20
N GLY A 305 -10.00 -20.15 27.90
CA GLY A 305 -9.12 -20.71 26.89
C GLY A 305 -8.62 -22.11 27.16
N GLY A 306 -8.38 -22.44 28.46
CA GLY A 306 -7.93 -23.76 28.89
C GLY A 306 -8.99 -24.84 28.73
N PHE A 307 -10.28 -24.49 28.87
CA PHE A 307 -11.41 -25.39 28.69
C PHE A 307 -12.06 -25.28 27.31
N ALA A 308 -11.55 -24.42 26.44
CA ALA A 308 -12.11 -24.23 25.10
C ALA A 308 -11.89 -25.47 24.23
N PRO A 309 -12.94 -25.95 23.51
CA PRO A 309 -12.82 -27.13 22.64
C PRO A 309 -12.04 -26.85 21.33
N ARG A 310 -11.77 -25.60 21.01
CA ARG A 310 -11.10 -25.15 19.76
C ARG A 310 -9.81 -24.43 20.12
N GLU A 311 -8.73 -24.77 19.45
CA GLU A 311 -7.40 -24.22 19.69
C GLU A 311 -7.31 -22.71 19.36
N ASP A 312 -8.04 -22.26 18.33
CA ASP A 312 -8.11 -20.84 17.95
C ASP A 312 -8.73 -19.96 19.05
N VAL A 313 -9.76 -20.47 19.75
CA VAL A 313 -10.38 -19.78 20.89
C VAL A 313 -9.41 -19.70 22.07
N GLY A 314 -8.71 -20.82 22.35
CA GLY A 314 -7.69 -20.87 23.40
C GLY A 314 -6.54 -19.87 23.15
N LEU A 315 -6.07 -19.79 21.91
CA LEU A 315 -5.04 -18.82 21.50
C LEU A 315 -5.52 -17.39 21.69
N GLY A 316 -6.71 -17.05 21.17
CA GLY A 316 -7.28 -15.71 21.28
C GLY A 316 -7.51 -15.27 22.74
N ALA A 317 -8.03 -16.17 23.58
CA ALA A 317 -8.24 -15.90 25.00
C ALA A 317 -6.92 -15.65 25.75
N ALA A 318 -5.88 -16.43 25.44
CA ALA A 318 -4.57 -16.24 26.05
C ALA A 318 -3.87 -14.97 25.56
N LEU A 319 -4.04 -14.60 24.29
CA LEU A 319 -3.59 -13.32 23.75
C LEU A 319 -4.22 -12.16 24.53
N ALA A 320 -5.56 -12.16 24.68
CA ALA A 320 -6.28 -11.15 25.44
C ALA A 320 -5.82 -11.08 26.90
N ALA A 321 -5.63 -12.23 27.53
CA ALA A 321 -5.13 -12.32 28.91
C ALA A 321 -3.74 -11.69 29.07
N GLY A 322 -2.82 -12.03 28.16
CA GLY A 322 -1.46 -11.46 28.17
C GLY A 322 -1.47 -9.95 28.00
N LEU A 323 -2.30 -9.42 27.10
CA LEU A 323 -2.46 -7.98 26.91
C LEU A 323 -3.06 -7.29 28.13
N CYS A 324 -4.06 -7.90 28.80
CA CYS A 324 -4.63 -7.40 30.06
C CYS A 324 -3.58 -7.30 31.18
N VAL A 325 -2.73 -8.34 31.32
CA VAL A 325 -1.66 -8.35 32.32
C VAL A 325 -0.65 -7.21 32.06
N VAL A 326 -0.21 -7.05 30.80
CA VAL A 326 0.74 -5.99 30.45
C VAL A 326 0.11 -4.60 30.61
N ALA A 327 -1.17 -4.44 30.21
CA ALA A 327 -1.89 -3.16 30.38
C ALA A 327 -2.06 -2.80 31.85
N GLY A 328 -2.40 -3.76 32.71
CA GLY A 328 -2.50 -3.55 34.14
C GLY A 328 -1.17 -3.16 34.79
N ALA A 329 -0.11 -3.91 34.52
CA ALA A 329 1.23 -3.60 35.00
C ALA A 329 1.73 -2.25 34.46
N GLY A 330 1.50 -1.98 33.16
CA GLY A 330 1.87 -0.72 32.52
C GLY A 330 1.16 0.50 33.11
N GLY A 331 -0.13 0.36 33.46
CA GLY A 331 -0.88 1.47 34.09
C GLY A 331 -0.35 1.81 35.48
N VAL A 332 0.00 0.80 36.28
CA VAL A 332 0.64 1.02 37.59
C VAL A 332 2.02 1.67 37.42
N LEU A 333 2.83 1.14 36.51
CA LEU A 333 4.17 1.69 36.20
C LEU A 333 4.09 3.16 35.74
N ARG A 334 3.14 3.52 34.90
CA ARG A 334 2.94 4.87 34.38
C ARG A 334 2.81 5.94 35.49
N VAL A 335 2.17 5.58 36.60
CA VAL A 335 1.96 6.49 37.71
C VAL A 335 3.09 6.41 38.75
N SER A 336 3.81 5.27 38.81
CA SER A 336 4.85 4.99 39.81
C SER A 336 6.24 5.40 39.38
N VAL A 337 6.52 5.54 38.07
CA VAL A 337 7.82 5.90 37.52
C VAL A 337 7.72 7.12 36.61
N PRO A 338 8.84 7.85 36.34
CA PRO A 338 8.84 8.93 35.37
C PRO A 338 8.28 8.46 34.02
N GLY A 339 7.49 9.33 33.32
CA GLY A 339 6.73 8.96 32.12
C GLY A 339 7.56 8.33 30.98
N GLU A 340 8.83 8.71 30.87
CA GLU A 340 9.80 8.15 29.91
C GLU A 340 10.07 6.65 30.11
N TRP A 341 9.91 6.12 31.34
CA TRP A 341 10.13 4.72 31.69
C TRP A 341 8.87 3.84 31.55
N ALA A 342 7.73 4.41 31.26
CA ALA A 342 6.47 3.66 31.12
C ALA A 342 6.55 2.60 30.03
N VAL A 343 7.06 2.96 28.84
CA VAL A 343 7.17 2.00 27.70
C VAL A 343 8.26 0.96 27.93
N PRO A 344 9.48 1.28 28.39
CA PRO A 344 10.45 0.28 28.83
C PRO A 344 9.88 -0.69 29.88
N GLY A 345 9.10 -0.19 30.83
CA GLY A 345 8.46 -1.02 31.84
C GLY A 345 7.40 -1.97 31.27
N CYS A 346 6.54 -1.49 30.39
CA CYS A 346 5.59 -2.34 29.66
C CYS A 346 6.31 -3.40 28.81
N LEU A 347 7.40 -3.02 28.16
CA LEU A 347 8.24 -3.95 27.40
C LEU A 347 8.86 -5.02 28.32
N ALA A 348 9.38 -4.65 29.47
CA ALA A 348 9.92 -5.60 30.45
C ALA A 348 8.86 -6.61 30.91
N CYS A 349 7.62 -6.15 31.18
CA CYS A 349 6.50 -7.04 31.50
C CYS A 349 6.16 -7.98 30.35
N ALA A 350 6.12 -7.47 29.10
CA ALA A 350 5.88 -8.28 27.91
C ALA A 350 6.99 -9.31 27.69
N LEU A 351 8.25 -8.97 27.95
CA LEU A 351 9.36 -9.91 27.87
C LEU A 351 9.30 -10.97 28.97
N ALA A 352 8.84 -10.61 30.17
CA ALA A 352 8.61 -11.56 31.24
C ALA A 352 7.56 -12.62 30.86
N LEU A 353 6.55 -12.27 30.04
CA LEU A 353 5.59 -13.25 29.50
C LEU A 353 6.27 -14.34 28.66
N LEU A 354 7.42 -14.07 28.03
CA LEU A 354 8.15 -15.10 27.26
C LEU A 354 8.70 -16.23 28.16
N ALA A 355 8.80 -16.02 29.46
CA ALA A 355 9.16 -17.08 30.40
C ALA A 355 8.13 -18.23 30.40
N VAL A 356 6.88 -17.94 30.00
CA VAL A 356 5.80 -18.91 29.83
C VAL A 356 6.15 -20.02 28.83
N VAL A 357 7.05 -19.79 27.89
CA VAL A 357 7.52 -20.82 26.94
C VAL A 357 8.08 -22.05 27.65
N ARG A 358 8.59 -21.87 28.88
CA ARG A 358 9.15 -22.95 29.72
C ARG A 358 8.11 -23.66 30.62
N THR A 359 6.87 -23.16 30.64
CA THR A 359 5.82 -23.74 31.50
C THR A 359 5.10 -24.89 30.83
N PRO A 360 4.51 -25.83 31.58
CA PRO A 360 3.76 -26.96 31.03
C PRO A 360 2.33 -26.60 30.55
N LEU A 361 2.09 -25.37 30.20
CA LEU A 361 0.79 -24.91 29.69
C LEU A 361 0.45 -25.54 28.32
N PRO A 362 -0.86 -25.77 28.03
CA PRO A 362 -1.31 -26.21 26.72
C PRO A 362 -0.75 -25.33 25.60
N ARG A 363 -0.43 -25.92 24.46
CA ARG A 363 0.15 -25.23 23.30
C ARG A 363 -0.61 -23.94 22.89
N PRO A 364 -1.97 -23.93 22.75
CA PRO A 364 -2.69 -22.73 22.35
C PRO A 364 -2.52 -21.59 23.34
N LEU A 365 -2.58 -21.86 24.64
CA LEU A 365 -2.40 -20.83 25.68
C LEU A 365 -0.99 -20.23 25.66
N ARG A 366 0.03 -21.09 25.54
CA ARG A 366 1.42 -20.65 25.46
C ARG A 366 1.67 -19.81 24.22
N GLN A 367 1.13 -20.21 23.06
CA GLN A 367 1.24 -19.44 21.82
C GLN A 367 0.52 -18.10 21.93
N GLY A 368 -0.67 -18.04 22.52
CA GLY A 368 -1.40 -16.79 22.72
C GLY A 368 -0.65 -15.78 23.59
N LEU A 369 -0.04 -16.22 24.69
CA LEU A 369 0.79 -15.37 25.55
C LEU A 369 2.07 -14.89 24.84
N VAL A 370 2.70 -15.72 24.00
CA VAL A 370 3.83 -15.31 23.16
C VAL A 370 3.38 -14.25 22.17
N TRP A 371 2.24 -14.42 21.52
CA TRP A 371 1.70 -13.42 20.61
C TRP A 371 1.35 -12.10 21.32
N ALA A 372 0.86 -12.15 22.56
CA ALA A 372 0.67 -10.95 23.38
C ALA A 372 1.99 -10.19 23.58
N SER A 373 3.06 -10.90 23.93
CA SER A 373 4.39 -10.31 24.06
C SER A 373 4.88 -9.70 22.74
N VAL A 374 4.74 -10.41 21.61
CA VAL A 374 5.13 -9.93 20.28
C VAL A 374 4.34 -8.68 19.89
N THR A 375 3.04 -8.63 20.22
CA THR A 375 2.18 -7.45 19.94
C THR A 375 2.68 -6.22 20.69
N VAL A 376 3.01 -6.37 21.98
CA VAL A 376 3.55 -5.27 22.80
C VAL A 376 4.93 -4.83 22.30
N GLN A 377 5.80 -5.76 21.91
CA GLN A 377 7.09 -5.46 21.28
C GLN A 377 6.91 -4.68 19.98
N GLY A 378 5.96 -5.09 19.11
CA GLY A 378 5.62 -4.35 17.89
C GLY A 378 5.14 -2.93 18.19
N TYR A 379 4.29 -2.75 19.21
CA TYR A 379 3.86 -1.42 19.65
C TYR A 379 5.02 -0.59 20.19
N ALA A 380 5.94 -1.18 20.96
CA ALA A 380 7.13 -0.49 21.43
C ALA A 380 8.02 -0.01 20.27
N VAL A 381 8.16 -0.78 19.17
CA VAL A 381 8.85 -0.32 17.96
C VAL A 381 8.11 0.85 17.32
N LEU A 382 6.79 0.77 17.15
CA LEU A 382 5.98 1.88 16.58
C LEU A 382 6.14 3.17 17.40
N TRP A 383 6.22 3.04 18.71
CA TRP A 383 6.42 4.17 19.61
C TRP A 383 7.80 4.85 19.44
N THR A 384 8.82 4.13 18.97
CA THR A 384 10.14 4.71 18.67
C THR A 384 10.20 5.46 17.34
N LEU A 385 9.22 5.23 16.42
CA LEU A 385 9.25 5.76 15.06
C LEU A 385 9.30 7.30 14.98
N PRO A 386 8.58 8.09 15.80
CA PRO A 386 8.65 9.55 15.68
C PRO A 386 10.05 10.10 15.92
N LEU A 387 10.77 9.60 16.95
CA LEU A 387 12.14 10.00 17.20
C LEU A 387 13.07 9.52 16.08
N PHE A 388 12.93 8.27 15.63
CA PHE A 388 13.72 7.72 14.56
C PHE A 388 13.51 8.48 13.24
N ALA A 389 12.26 8.79 12.87
CA ALA A 389 11.94 9.56 11.68
C ALA A 389 12.47 11.01 11.77
N GLY A 390 12.32 11.64 12.93
CA GLY A 390 12.89 12.96 13.20
C GLY A 390 14.40 12.96 13.05
N THR A 391 15.08 11.96 13.64
CA THR A 391 16.52 11.82 13.51
C THR A 391 16.94 11.61 12.07
N LEU A 392 16.24 10.77 11.30
CA LEU A 392 16.60 10.45 9.93
C LEU A 392 16.37 11.63 8.97
N LEU A 393 15.23 12.32 9.10
CA LEU A 393 14.78 13.33 8.15
C LEU A 393 15.13 14.76 8.55
N GLY A 394 15.39 15.01 9.83
CA GLY A 394 15.67 16.35 10.35
C GLY A 394 16.78 17.09 9.61
N PRO A 395 17.95 16.46 9.37
CA PRO A 395 19.06 17.13 8.67
C PRO A 395 18.78 17.53 7.22
N VAL A 396 17.73 16.96 6.59
CA VAL A 396 17.33 17.33 5.22
C VAL A 396 16.92 18.80 5.15
N ALA A 397 16.38 19.36 6.22
CA ALA A 397 16.06 20.80 6.30
C ALA A 397 17.30 21.70 6.15
N GLY A 398 18.51 21.20 6.45
CA GLY A 398 19.77 21.89 6.25
C GLY A 398 20.08 22.26 4.78
N VAL A 399 19.39 21.64 3.81
CA VAL A 399 19.53 21.96 2.38
C VAL A 399 19.06 23.37 2.06
N GLU A 400 18.08 23.89 2.78
CA GLU A 400 17.55 25.24 2.56
C GLU A 400 18.55 26.33 2.97
N ARG A 401 19.39 26.04 3.96
CA ARG A 401 20.39 26.98 4.50
C ARG A 401 21.71 26.25 4.79
N PRO A 402 22.42 25.79 3.76
CA PRO A 402 23.72 25.17 3.96
C PRO A 402 24.70 26.13 4.62
N TRP A 403 25.52 25.60 5.53
CA TRP A 403 26.56 26.33 6.23
C TRP A 403 26.05 27.49 7.10
N SER A 404 24.89 27.28 7.71
CA SER A 404 24.25 28.30 8.59
C SER A 404 24.95 28.46 9.93
N GLY A 405 25.93 27.64 10.26
CA GLY A 405 26.72 27.67 11.48
C GLY A 405 26.78 26.30 12.17
N VAL A 406 27.82 26.09 12.97
CA VAL A 406 28.06 24.85 13.72
C VAL A 406 27.02 24.76 14.85
N PRO A 407 26.13 23.74 14.91
CA PRO A 407 25.26 23.51 16.05
C PRO A 407 26.03 23.17 17.32
N GLY A 408 25.47 23.43 18.51
CA GLY A 408 26.12 23.09 19.78
C GLY A 408 26.27 21.60 19.96
N ASP A 409 25.23 20.84 19.58
CA ASP A 409 25.18 19.39 19.70
C ASP A 409 24.42 18.75 18.52
N THR A 410 24.36 17.41 18.52
CA THR A 410 23.69 16.64 17.46
C THR A 410 22.16 16.74 17.53
N ARG A 411 21.57 17.05 18.69
CA ARG A 411 20.13 17.27 18.82
C ARG A 411 19.74 18.56 18.11
N ASP A 412 20.46 19.65 18.35
CA ASP A 412 20.22 20.93 17.71
C ASP A 412 20.39 20.85 16.19
N ALA A 413 21.34 20.03 15.73
CA ALA A 413 21.56 19.79 14.31
C ALA A 413 20.38 19.07 13.62
N VAL A 414 19.63 18.25 14.36
CA VAL A 414 18.58 17.38 13.84
C VAL A 414 17.19 17.96 14.08
N PHE A 415 16.92 18.50 15.28
CA PHE A 415 15.59 18.94 15.72
C PHE A 415 15.41 20.46 15.72
N THR A 416 15.88 21.14 14.69
CA THR A 416 15.76 22.60 14.56
C THR A 416 14.31 23.10 14.52
N HIS A 417 13.36 22.31 14.00
CA HIS A 417 11.97 22.69 13.77
C HIS A 417 10.93 21.73 14.37
N LEU A 418 11.37 20.61 14.92
CA LEU A 418 10.49 19.59 15.50
C LEU A 418 10.58 19.60 17.01
N PRO A 419 9.46 19.44 17.75
CA PRO A 419 9.52 19.33 19.20
C PRO A 419 10.23 18.03 19.61
N TRP A 420 11.09 18.11 20.63
CA TRP A 420 11.76 16.95 21.20
C TRP A 420 10.73 16.04 21.90
N PRO A 421 10.64 14.74 21.55
CA PRO A 421 9.72 13.84 22.22
C PRO A 421 10.12 13.62 23.68
N PRO A 422 9.23 13.75 24.67
CA PRO A 422 9.57 13.66 26.11
C PRO A 422 10.10 12.29 26.53
N TYR A 423 9.97 11.28 25.69
CA TYR A 423 10.38 9.88 25.93
C TYR A 423 11.66 9.48 25.16
N ALA A 424 12.28 10.41 24.49
CA ALA A 424 13.40 10.14 23.57
C ALA A 424 14.60 9.45 24.26
N THR A 425 14.85 9.77 25.52
CA THR A 425 15.98 9.25 26.32
C THR A 425 16.00 7.73 26.42
N THR A 426 14.84 7.07 26.45
CA THR A 426 14.72 5.61 26.61
C THR A 426 14.63 4.84 25.29
N VAL A 427 14.49 5.52 24.14
CA VAL A 427 14.33 4.87 22.82
C VAL A 427 15.52 3.96 22.45
N PRO A 428 16.80 4.36 22.60
CA PRO A 428 17.92 3.47 22.28
C PRO A 428 17.90 2.19 23.12
N LEU A 429 17.49 2.28 24.39
CA LEU A 429 17.38 1.14 25.29
C LEU A 429 16.28 0.17 24.82
N VAL A 430 15.11 0.68 24.42
CA VAL A 430 14.00 -0.13 23.88
C VAL A 430 14.44 -0.88 22.62
N LEU A 431 15.07 -0.18 21.69
CA LEU A 431 15.55 -0.77 20.43
C LEU A 431 16.65 -1.82 20.69
N ALA A 432 17.59 -1.55 21.59
CA ALA A 432 18.65 -2.48 21.95
C ALA A 432 18.09 -3.73 22.66
N ALA A 433 17.14 -3.56 23.58
CA ALA A 433 16.48 -4.67 24.26
C ALA A 433 15.77 -5.60 23.27
N LEU A 434 15.04 -5.03 22.32
CA LEU A 434 14.36 -5.79 21.27
C LEU A 434 15.35 -6.51 20.33
N ALA A 435 16.46 -5.85 19.98
CA ALA A 435 17.54 -6.48 19.21
C ALA A 435 18.11 -7.71 19.93
N VAL A 436 18.38 -7.59 21.23
CA VAL A 436 18.85 -8.72 22.08
C VAL A 436 17.84 -9.83 22.12
N VAL A 437 16.55 -9.54 22.26
CA VAL A 437 15.47 -10.56 22.23
C VAL A 437 15.49 -11.35 20.94
N LEU A 438 15.61 -10.66 19.78
CA LEU A 438 15.68 -11.32 18.48
C LEU A 438 16.94 -12.19 18.33
N VAL A 439 18.10 -11.72 18.81
CA VAL A 439 19.35 -12.51 18.83
C VAL A 439 19.19 -13.76 19.69
N VAL A 440 18.57 -13.64 20.87
CA VAL A 440 18.32 -14.79 21.76
C VAL A 440 17.32 -15.76 21.13
N ALA A 441 16.28 -15.25 20.47
CA ALA A 441 15.29 -16.07 19.77
C ALA A 441 15.93 -16.86 18.62
N GLU A 442 16.81 -16.22 17.84
CA GLU A 442 17.55 -16.86 16.76
C GLU A 442 18.43 -18.01 17.26
N ARG A 443 19.18 -17.76 18.32
CA ARG A 443 20.08 -18.78 18.92
C ARG A 443 19.35 -19.99 19.48
N ARG A 444 18.10 -19.83 19.95
CA ARG A 444 17.38 -20.87 20.71
C ARG A 444 16.43 -21.73 19.91
N ALA A 445 15.84 -21.21 18.87
CA ALA A 445 14.66 -21.87 18.33
C ALA A 445 14.63 -22.08 16.82
N ILE A 446 15.08 -21.13 16.03
CA ILE A 446 14.79 -21.17 14.61
C ILE A 446 15.74 -20.21 13.89
N GLN A 447 16.69 -20.73 13.14
CA GLN A 447 17.52 -19.99 12.20
C GLN A 447 16.64 -19.42 11.07
N ARG A 448 15.77 -18.46 11.40
CA ARG A 448 14.98 -17.71 10.42
C ARG A 448 15.76 -16.50 10.01
N PRO A 449 16.08 -16.29 8.74
CA PRO A 449 16.83 -15.11 8.28
C PRO A 449 16.15 -13.79 8.66
N ALA A 450 14.83 -13.77 8.82
CA ALA A 450 14.07 -12.60 9.23
C ALA A 450 14.39 -12.13 10.67
N THR A 451 14.68 -13.05 11.61
CA THR A 451 15.03 -12.67 12.99
C THR A 451 16.40 -12.03 13.07
N ALA A 452 17.36 -12.56 12.34
CA ALA A 452 18.71 -12.01 12.25
C ALA A 452 18.71 -10.61 11.58
N VAL A 453 17.94 -10.44 10.50
CA VAL A 453 17.73 -9.12 9.87
C VAL A 453 17.09 -8.14 10.84
N GLY A 454 16.03 -8.54 11.53
CA GLY A 454 15.36 -7.69 12.53
C GLY A 454 16.30 -7.27 13.65
N ALA A 455 17.12 -8.19 14.17
CA ALA A 455 18.12 -7.89 15.20
C ALA A 455 19.17 -6.88 14.70
N LEU A 456 19.66 -7.05 13.48
CA LEU A 456 20.61 -6.12 12.86
C LEU A 456 20.00 -4.73 12.67
N VAL A 457 18.78 -4.64 12.16
CA VAL A 457 18.09 -3.36 11.92
C VAL A 457 17.82 -2.63 13.24
N LEU A 458 17.31 -3.32 14.27
CA LEU A 458 17.03 -2.70 15.57
C LEU A 458 18.32 -2.30 16.31
N GLY A 459 19.36 -3.13 16.25
CA GLY A 459 20.66 -2.80 16.82
C GLY A 459 21.30 -1.58 16.14
N TRP A 460 21.22 -1.53 14.81
CA TRP A 460 21.64 -0.36 14.04
C TRP A 460 20.81 0.88 14.39
N ALA A 461 19.48 0.76 14.46
CA ALA A 461 18.61 1.89 14.80
C ALA A 461 18.91 2.46 16.19
N ALA A 462 19.22 1.58 17.17
CA ALA A 462 19.65 2.02 18.50
C ALA A 462 20.95 2.85 18.45
N LEU A 463 21.96 2.40 17.70
CA LEU A 463 23.24 3.11 17.52
C LEU A 463 23.07 4.40 16.71
N PHE A 464 22.17 4.38 15.71
CA PHE A 464 21.89 5.52 14.84
C PHE A 464 21.30 6.71 15.61
N VAL A 465 20.35 6.44 16.54
CA VAL A 465 19.67 7.48 17.33
C VAL A 465 20.51 7.93 18.53
N LEU A 466 21.44 7.09 18.98
CA LEU A 466 22.19 7.28 20.22
C LEU A 466 22.91 8.65 20.31
N PRO A 467 23.62 9.17 19.27
CA PRO A 467 24.31 10.46 19.35
C PRO A 467 23.39 11.64 19.65
N VAL A 468 22.17 11.61 19.08
CA VAL A 468 21.15 12.65 19.25
C VAL A 468 20.56 12.60 20.65
N VAL A 469 20.34 11.39 21.19
CA VAL A 469 19.80 11.21 22.55
C VAL A 469 20.80 11.58 23.61
N LEU A 470 22.08 11.32 23.37
CA LEU A 470 23.18 11.67 24.30
C LEU A 470 23.67 13.12 24.16
N GLU A 471 23.04 13.91 23.26
CA GLU A 471 23.44 15.30 23.00
C GLU A 471 24.95 15.43 22.74
N LEU A 472 25.51 14.49 21.94
CA LEU A 472 26.96 14.55 21.68
C LEU A 472 27.31 15.85 20.95
N PRO A 473 28.52 16.44 21.23
CA PRO A 473 29.01 17.56 20.43
C PRO A 473 28.92 17.26 18.94
N TYR A 474 28.59 18.24 18.13
CA TYR A 474 28.34 18.07 16.69
C TYR A 474 29.41 17.24 15.98
N GLU A 475 30.68 17.55 16.22
CA GLU A 475 31.83 16.83 15.62
C GLU A 475 31.88 15.36 16.04
N ALA A 476 31.63 15.08 17.33
CA ALA A 476 31.59 13.72 17.85
C ALA A 476 30.40 12.94 17.24
N GLY A 477 29.28 13.60 16.98
CA GLY A 477 28.15 13.05 16.28
C GLY A 477 28.47 12.62 14.84
N LEU A 478 29.21 13.46 14.10
CA LEU A 478 29.68 13.12 12.75
C LEU A 478 30.61 11.89 12.77
N VAL A 479 31.57 11.86 13.71
CA VAL A 479 32.50 10.73 13.85
C VAL A 479 31.79 9.44 14.22
N THR A 480 30.82 9.49 15.14
CA THR A 480 30.05 8.30 15.54
C THR A 480 29.18 7.77 14.42
N GLN A 481 28.53 8.63 13.64
CA GLN A 481 27.75 8.21 12.45
C GLN A 481 28.69 7.63 11.36
N GLY A 482 29.87 8.23 11.17
CA GLY A 482 30.90 7.68 10.29
C GLY A 482 31.36 6.29 10.72
N ALA A 483 31.55 6.08 12.04
CA ALA A 483 31.89 4.77 12.60
C ALA A 483 30.77 3.74 12.39
N VAL A 484 29.50 4.15 12.47
CA VAL A 484 28.35 3.26 12.16
C VAL A 484 28.35 2.86 10.68
N VAL A 485 28.67 3.78 9.74
CA VAL A 485 28.85 3.45 8.32
C VAL A 485 29.96 2.43 8.12
N LEU A 486 31.13 2.66 8.74
CA LEU A 486 32.26 1.74 8.68
C LEU A 486 31.93 0.35 9.23
N ALA A 487 31.27 0.30 10.40
CA ALA A 487 30.86 -0.95 11.03
C ALA A 487 29.85 -1.72 10.16
N ALA A 488 28.88 -1.03 9.56
CA ALA A 488 27.90 -1.64 8.68
C ALA A 488 28.52 -2.20 7.38
N LEU A 489 29.46 -1.48 6.76
CA LEU A 489 30.22 -1.96 5.60
C LEU A 489 31.13 -3.14 5.97
N GLY A 490 31.84 -3.06 7.10
CA GLY A 490 32.66 -4.15 7.61
C GLY A 490 31.85 -5.41 7.92
N TYR A 491 30.67 -5.25 8.51
CA TYR A 491 29.75 -6.35 8.77
C TYR A 491 29.19 -6.94 7.46
N ALA A 492 28.87 -6.11 6.47
CA ALA A 492 28.41 -6.55 5.16
C ALA A 492 29.45 -7.45 4.46
N GLU A 493 30.71 -7.14 4.60
CA GLU A 493 31.82 -7.97 4.07
C GLU A 493 32.03 -9.23 4.92
N TRP A 494 32.02 -9.11 6.25
CA TRP A 494 32.22 -10.23 7.16
C TRP A 494 31.11 -11.30 7.05
N ALA A 495 29.86 -10.88 6.89
CA ALA A 495 28.70 -11.76 6.80
C ALA A 495 28.63 -12.59 5.51
N ARG A 496 29.54 -12.35 4.55
CA ARG A 496 29.62 -13.07 3.25
C ARG A 496 30.47 -14.32 3.30
N ARG A 497 30.36 -15.13 4.30
CA ARG A 497 31.09 -16.41 4.34
C ARG A 497 30.58 -17.37 3.28
N PRO A 498 31.43 -18.25 2.69
CA PRO A 498 31.06 -19.11 1.55
C PRO A 498 29.85 -20.03 1.78
N ALA A 499 29.52 -20.32 3.04
CA ALA A 499 28.37 -21.16 3.42
C ALA A 499 27.02 -20.43 3.45
N ALA A 500 26.96 -19.11 3.24
CA ALA A 500 25.77 -18.27 3.43
C ALA A 500 25.35 -17.51 2.15
N GLU A 501 25.53 -18.11 0.97
CA GLU A 501 25.23 -17.44 -0.33
C GLU A 501 23.79 -16.89 -0.45
N ALA A 502 22.85 -17.40 0.33
CA ALA A 502 21.44 -16.95 0.35
C ALA A 502 21.07 -16.03 1.54
N SER A 503 22.04 -15.58 2.36
CA SER A 503 21.73 -14.75 3.53
C SER A 503 21.39 -13.31 3.11
N PRO A 504 20.29 -12.73 3.60
CA PRO A 504 19.93 -11.32 3.35
C PRO A 504 20.76 -10.32 4.17
N LEU A 505 21.53 -10.77 5.17
CA LEU A 505 22.28 -9.91 6.10
C LEU A 505 23.30 -8.98 5.42
N PRO A 506 24.14 -9.42 4.46
CA PRO A 506 25.09 -8.54 3.80
C PRO A 506 24.42 -7.40 3.03
N LEU A 507 23.30 -7.71 2.35
CA LEU A 507 22.52 -6.70 1.65
C LEU A 507 21.90 -5.71 2.61
N THR A 508 21.29 -6.21 3.70
CA THR A 508 20.71 -5.35 4.74
C THR A 508 21.76 -4.42 5.33
N ALA A 509 22.92 -4.94 5.72
CA ALA A 509 23.99 -4.11 6.26
C ALA A 509 24.51 -3.05 5.28
N LEU A 510 24.60 -3.38 3.99
CA LEU A 510 24.98 -2.42 2.96
C LEU A 510 23.94 -1.31 2.78
N LEU A 511 22.64 -1.67 2.83
CA LEU A 511 21.55 -0.68 2.78
C LEU A 511 21.57 0.24 4.02
N LEU A 512 21.82 -0.31 5.21
CA LEU A 512 21.93 0.45 6.44
C LEU A 512 23.13 1.41 6.40
N ALA A 513 24.27 0.95 5.86
CA ALA A 513 25.44 1.80 5.60
C ALA A 513 25.10 2.96 4.66
N LEU A 514 24.34 2.70 3.59
CA LEU A 514 23.94 3.72 2.63
C LEU A 514 22.99 4.74 3.29
N VAL A 515 21.97 4.29 4.03
CA VAL A 515 21.04 5.17 4.74
C VAL A 515 21.80 6.08 5.72
N THR A 516 22.70 5.50 6.52
CA THR A 516 23.52 6.26 7.48
C THR A 516 24.44 7.25 6.78
N SER A 517 25.06 6.87 5.66
CA SER A 517 25.96 7.76 4.91
C SER A 517 25.22 8.93 4.25
N VAL A 518 24.00 8.70 3.75
CA VAL A 518 23.15 9.78 3.23
C VAL A 518 22.76 10.73 4.37
N HIS A 519 22.31 10.19 5.52
CA HIS A 519 22.03 11.00 6.71
C HIS A 519 23.26 11.82 7.15
N LEU A 520 24.44 11.20 7.20
CA LEU A 520 25.69 11.85 7.57
C LEU A 520 26.06 12.98 6.59
N ALA A 521 25.83 12.78 5.29
CA ALA A 521 26.03 13.83 4.28
C ALA A 521 25.11 15.03 4.53
N PHE A 522 23.83 14.82 4.85
CA PHE A 522 22.92 15.92 5.21
C PHE A 522 23.27 16.55 6.55
N LEU A 523 23.62 15.77 7.55
CA LEU A 523 24.02 16.28 8.85
C LEU A 523 25.25 17.19 8.75
N SER A 524 26.17 16.89 7.83
CA SER A 524 27.38 17.69 7.61
C SER A 524 27.12 19.07 6.99
N LEU A 525 25.94 19.34 6.43
CA LEU A 525 25.58 20.61 5.77
C LEU A 525 25.57 21.81 6.74
N ALA A 526 25.65 21.59 8.05
CA ALA A 526 25.69 22.68 9.02
C ALA A 526 26.98 23.52 8.92
N SER A 527 28.11 22.92 8.50
CA SER A 527 29.35 23.67 8.30
C SER A 527 30.12 23.26 7.04
N GLU A 528 30.75 24.21 6.38
CA GLU A 528 31.55 24.01 5.17
C GLU A 528 32.64 22.94 5.33
N PRO A 529 33.57 23.04 6.34
CA PRO A 529 34.63 22.07 6.47
C PRO A 529 34.12 20.66 6.78
N ALA A 530 33.02 20.53 7.55
CA ALA A 530 32.39 19.24 7.82
C ALA A 530 31.82 18.63 6.53
N THR A 531 31.13 19.42 5.70
CA THR A 531 30.56 18.95 4.43
C THR A 531 31.66 18.41 3.50
N LEU A 532 32.71 19.21 3.29
CA LEU A 532 33.82 18.80 2.42
C LEU A 532 34.54 17.56 2.97
N GLY A 533 34.85 17.53 4.26
CA GLY A 533 35.50 16.39 4.89
C GLY A 533 34.69 15.11 4.86
N VAL A 534 33.41 15.19 5.19
CA VAL A 534 32.48 14.03 5.17
C VAL A 534 32.28 13.50 3.75
N LEU A 535 32.06 14.37 2.75
CA LEU A 535 31.86 13.92 1.36
C LEU A 535 33.12 13.27 0.78
N VAL A 536 34.33 13.83 1.09
CA VAL A 536 35.62 13.19 0.69
C VAL A 536 35.74 11.81 1.36
N ALA A 537 35.47 11.72 2.65
CA ALA A 537 35.56 10.46 3.39
C ALA A 537 34.57 9.41 2.86
N LEU A 538 33.31 9.81 2.61
CA LEU A 538 32.28 8.92 2.04
C LEU A 538 32.63 8.48 0.62
N ALA A 539 33.07 9.39 -0.24
CA ALA A 539 33.49 9.05 -1.60
C ALA A 539 34.65 8.05 -1.59
N ALA A 540 35.65 8.27 -0.74
CA ALA A 540 36.80 7.36 -0.58
C ALA A 540 36.39 6.00 0.00
N LEU A 541 35.55 6.00 1.04
CA LEU A 541 35.09 4.78 1.73
C LEU A 541 34.25 3.89 0.80
N PHE A 542 33.25 4.47 0.14
CA PHE A 542 32.41 3.75 -0.82
C PHE A 542 33.17 3.42 -2.10
N GLY A 543 34.16 4.24 -2.51
CA GLY A 543 35.11 3.93 -3.57
C GLY A 543 35.93 2.68 -3.26
N ALA A 544 36.51 2.61 -2.04
CA ALA A 544 37.23 1.42 -1.59
C ALA A 544 36.32 0.18 -1.51
N ALA A 545 35.10 0.31 -1.00
CA ALA A 545 34.11 -0.75 -0.98
C ALA A 545 33.68 -1.17 -2.41
N GLY A 546 33.71 -0.25 -3.36
CA GLY A 546 33.37 -0.46 -4.76
C GLY A 546 34.29 -1.44 -5.49
N PHE A 547 35.55 -1.58 -5.05
CA PHE A 547 36.48 -2.59 -5.58
C PHE A 547 36.16 -4.01 -5.11
N ARG A 548 35.28 -4.19 -4.14
CA ARG A 548 34.85 -5.51 -3.66
C ARG A 548 33.76 -6.07 -4.57
N PRO A 549 33.94 -7.22 -5.25
CA PRO A 549 33.01 -7.72 -6.28
C PRO A 549 31.57 -7.85 -5.77
N ALA A 550 31.45 -8.07 -4.49
CA ALA A 550 30.20 -8.35 -3.85
C ALA A 550 29.44 -7.11 -3.35
N LEU A 551 30.13 -6.02 -3.04
CA LEU A 551 29.57 -4.74 -2.59
C LEU A 551 29.47 -3.73 -3.74
N GLY A 552 30.30 -3.90 -4.77
CA GLY A 552 30.55 -2.92 -5.82
C GLY A 552 29.31 -2.44 -6.56
N TRP A 553 28.32 -3.31 -6.73
CA TRP A 553 27.10 -2.95 -7.47
C TRP A 553 26.28 -1.81 -6.84
N LEU A 554 26.40 -1.58 -5.52
CA LEU A 554 25.77 -0.47 -4.81
C LEU A 554 26.81 0.55 -4.30
N ALA A 555 27.99 0.09 -3.88
CA ALA A 555 29.05 0.97 -3.32
C ALA A 555 29.69 1.86 -4.40
N ALA A 556 29.97 1.35 -5.57
CA ALA A 556 30.57 2.14 -6.65
C ALA A 556 29.66 3.28 -7.16
N PRO A 557 28.37 3.07 -7.43
CA PRO A 557 27.47 4.17 -7.77
C PRO A 557 27.27 5.17 -6.62
N ALA A 558 27.27 4.73 -5.36
CA ALA A 558 27.22 5.63 -4.20
C ALA A 558 28.45 6.53 -4.10
N ALA A 559 29.65 5.98 -4.34
CA ALA A 559 30.90 6.75 -4.41
C ALA A 559 30.85 7.86 -5.47
N LEU A 560 30.30 7.54 -6.66
CA LEU A 560 30.08 8.53 -7.72
C LEU A 560 29.07 9.60 -7.32
N GLY A 561 28.01 9.22 -6.59
CA GLY A 561 27.04 10.17 -6.03
C GLY A 561 27.68 11.12 -5.04
N TYR A 562 28.51 10.63 -4.11
CA TYR A 562 29.24 11.49 -3.18
C TYR A 562 30.31 12.35 -3.87
N ALA A 563 30.96 11.83 -4.94
CA ALA A 563 31.87 12.64 -5.76
C ALA A 563 31.14 13.79 -6.47
N ALA A 564 29.92 13.56 -6.98
CA ALA A 564 29.08 14.60 -7.57
C ALA A 564 28.63 15.63 -6.53
N ALA A 565 28.20 15.19 -5.35
CA ALA A 565 27.86 16.06 -4.22
C ALA A 565 29.06 16.88 -3.76
N LEU A 566 30.24 16.28 -3.69
CA LEU A 566 31.50 16.96 -3.38
C LEU A 566 31.83 18.05 -4.43
N ALA A 567 31.67 17.75 -5.72
CA ALA A 567 31.87 18.72 -6.78
C ALA A 567 30.94 19.94 -6.62
N CYS A 568 29.68 19.70 -6.24
CA CYS A 568 28.72 20.78 -5.94
C CYS A 568 29.16 21.59 -4.69
N ALA A 569 29.57 20.91 -3.62
CA ALA A 569 30.01 21.55 -2.40
C ALA A 569 31.29 22.41 -2.63
N VAL A 570 32.28 21.91 -3.38
CA VAL A 570 33.49 22.66 -3.77
C VAL A 570 33.12 23.89 -4.61
N GLY A 571 32.19 23.77 -5.56
CA GLY A 571 31.74 24.92 -6.33
C GLY A 571 31.05 25.96 -5.46
N ALA A 572 30.23 25.52 -4.49
CA ALA A 572 29.56 26.41 -3.55
C ALA A 572 30.56 27.10 -2.59
N SER A 573 31.54 26.36 -2.05
CA SER A 573 32.59 26.92 -1.16
C SER A 573 33.50 27.93 -1.86
N ALA A 574 33.77 27.72 -3.15
CA ALA A 574 34.50 28.65 -3.99
C ALA A 574 33.69 29.86 -4.46
N GLY A 575 32.38 29.92 -4.16
CA GLY A 575 31.49 30.98 -4.61
C GLY A 575 31.23 30.97 -6.13
N TRP A 576 31.40 29.82 -6.78
CA TRP A 576 31.20 29.70 -8.21
C TRP A 576 29.72 29.78 -8.58
N GLN A 577 29.45 30.36 -9.76
CA GLN A 577 28.15 30.28 -10.33
C GLN A 577 27.78 28.81 -10.66
N PRO A 578 26.49 28.42 -10.60
CA PRO A 578 26.07 27.05 -10.85
C PRO A 578 26.61 26.46 -12.18
N HIS A 579 26.67 27.25 -13.23
CA HIS A 579 27.17 26.80 -14.53
C HIS A 579 28.68 26.48 -14.54
N HIS A 580 29.51 27.15 -13.70
CA HIS A 580 30.91 26.78 -13.53
C HIS A 580 31.06 25.47 -12.76
N THR A 581 30.20 25.27 -11.73
CA THR A 581 30.16 24.03 -10.97
C THR A 581 29.75 22.85 -11.86
N ALA A 582 28.89 23.06 -12.85
CA ALA A 582 28.50 22.05 -13.83
C ALA A 582 29.70 21.40 -14.55
N LEU A 583 30.73 22.22 -14.87
CA LEU A 583 31.96 21.74 -15.53
C LEU A 583 32.77 20.77 -14.65
N LEU A 584 32.73 20.98 -13.33
CA LEU A 584 33.37 20.05 -12.39
C LEU A 584 32.53 18.76 -12.25
N VAL A 585 31.22 18.87 -12.19
CA VAL A 585 30.32 17.71 -12.08
C VAL A 585 30.39 16.81 -13.31
N VAL A 586 30.65 17.35 -14.53
CA VAL A 586 30.77 16.54 -15.78
C VAL A 586 31.94 15.54 -15.71
N VAL A 587 32.93 15.73 -14.84
CA VAL A 587 34.02 14.77 -14.64
C VAL A 587 33.45 13.42 -14.13
N VAL A 588 32.38 13.44 -13.33
CA VAL A 588 31.82 12.22 -12.72
C VAL A 588 31.26 11.25 -13.78
N PRO A 589 30.43 11.65 -14.76
CA PRO A 589 30.00 10.76 -15.84
C PRO A 589 31.17 10.26 -16.68
N ALA A 590 32.22 11.02 -16.90
CA ALA A 590 33.42 10.56 -17.61
C ALA A 590 34.14 9.45 -16.83
N VAL A 591 34.33 9.64 -15.51
CA VAL A 591 34.91 8.62 -14.62
C VAL A 591 34.01 7.37 -14.58
N ALA A 592 32.70 7.55 -14.48
CA ALA A 592 31.71 6.43 -14.51
C ALA A 592 31.83 5.62 -15.80
N ALA A 593 31.94 6.29 -16.96
CA ALA A 593 32.11 5.62 -18.26
C ALA A 593 33.43 4.83 -18.33
N LEU A 594 34.52 5.36 -17.78
CA LEU A 594 35.81 4.70 -17.70
C LEU A 594 35.79 3.45 -16.81
N ILE A 595 35.15 3.57 -15.62
CA ILE A 595 34.98 2.44 -14.70
C ILE A 595 34.11 1.35 -15.38
N ALA A 596 32.99 1.74 -15.99
CA ALA A 596 32.10 0.83 -16.71
C ALA A 596 32.80 0.13 -17.88
N ALA A 597 33.70 0.85 -18.59
CA ALA A 597 34.52 0.26 -19.67
C ALA A 597 35.52 -0.78 -19.14
N ARG A 598 36.09 -0.53 -17.95
CA ARG A 598 37.02 -1.49 -17.30
C ARG A 598 36.31 -2.73 -16.77
N LEU A 599 35.09 -2.58 -16.24
CA LEU A 599 34.27 -3.66 -15.66
C LEU A 599 33.71 -4.60 -16.75
N GLY A 600 33.50 -4.11 -17.97
CA GLY A 600 32.88 -4.86 -19.07
C GLY A 600 31.39 -5.13 -18.89
N GLY A 601 30.71 -5.68 -19.94
CA GLY A 601 29.27 -5.89 -19.97
C GLY A 601 28.74 -7.00 -19.06
N GLY A 602 29.59 -7.95 -18.62
CA GLY A 602 29.21 -9.09 -17.77
C GLY A 602 29.13 -8.78 -16.26
N SER A 603 29.65 -7.64 -15.82
CA SER A 603 29.66 -7.27 -14.40
C SER A 603 28.30 -6.71 -13.94
N ARG A 604 27.82 -7.19 -12.78
CA ARG A 604 26.61 -6.65 -12.12
C ARG A 604 26.75 -5.18 -11.72
N THR A 605 27.97 -4.66 -11.60
CA THR A 605 28.29 -3.29 -11.20
C THR A 605 28.21 -2.30 -12.36
N THR A 606 28.34 -2.76 -13.61
CA THR A 606 28.41 -1.88 -14.79
C THR A 606 27.17 -1.01 -14.97
N VAL A 607 25.96 -1.59 -14.90
CA VAL A 607 24.72 -0.85 -15.11
C VAL A 607 24.45 0.17 -14.00
N PRO A 608 24.61 -0.14 -12.69
CA PRO A 608 24.48 0.87 -11.65
C PRO A 608 25.50 2.02 -11.76
N VAL A 609 26.74 1.75 -12.15
CA VAL A 609 27.77 2.78 -12.37
C VAL A 609 27.41 3.69 -13.54
N GLU A 610 26.96 3.10 -14.68
CA GLU A 610 26.47 3.89 -15.81
C GLU A 610 25.25 4.73 -15.44
N GLY A 611 24.33 4.19 -14.60
CA GLY A 611 23.18 4.92 -14.07
C GLY A 611 23.57 6.11 -13.21
N ALA A 612 24.54 5.93 -12.30
CA ALA A 612 25.07 7.03 -11.47
C ALA A 612 25.77 8.09 -12.32
N GLY A 613 26.53 7.68 -13.34
CA GLY A 613 27.13 8.60 -14.30
C GLY A 613 26.09 9.41 -15.09
N ALA A 614 25.01 8.74 -15.55
CA ALA A 614 23.90 9.43 -16.23
C ALA A 614 23.19 10.44 -15.30
N ALA A 615 22.95 10.08 -14.03
CA ALA A 615 22.36 10.98 -13.04
C ALA A 615 23.25 12.19 -12.77
N ALA A 616 24.57 12.00 -12.66
CA ALA A 616 25.52 13.11 -12.53
C ALA A 616 25.56 13.98 -13.79
N GLY A 617 25.42 13.40 -14.99
CA GLY A 617 25.28 14.13 -16.24
C GLY A 617 24.02 15.01 -16.27
N ILE A 618 22.88 14.49 -15.82
CA ILE A 618 21.63 15.24 -15.68
C ILE A 618 21.80 16.40 -14.67
N LEU A 619 22.47 16.15 -13.55
CA LEU A 619 22.78 17.18 -12.56
C LEU A 619 23.65 18.29 -13.17
N ALA A 620 24.70 17.93 -13.91
CA ALA A 620 25.55 18.92 -14.59
C ALA A 620 24.76 19.76 -15.60
N LEU A 621 23.85 19.13 -16.36
CA LEU A 621 22.98 19.85 -17.30
C LEU A 621 22.03 20.81 -16.58
N SER A 622 21.44 20.39 -15.44
CA SER A 622 20.53 21.24 -14.65
C SER A 622 21.23 22.45 -14.06
N LEU A 623 22.48 22.30 -13.61
CA LEU A 623 23.30 23.40 -13.11
C LEU A 623 23.72 24.40 -14.23
N ALA A 624 23.84 23.92 -15.48
CA ALA A 624 24.24 24.75 -16.62
C ALA A 624 23.06 25.48 -17.30
N VAL A 625 21.79 25.15 -16.97
CA VAL A 625 20.59 25.67 -17.66
C VAL A 625 20.53 27.20 -17.69
N THR A 626 21.06 27.88 -16.68
CA THR A 626 21.00 29.36 -16.57
C THR A 626 21.95 30.08 -17.53
N ASP A 627 22.96 29.39 -18.10
CA ASP A 627 23.94 29.98 -19.03
C ASP A 627 24.01 29.17 -20.35
N PRO A 628 23.33 29.60 -21.41
CA PRO A 628 23.26 28.85 -22.66
C PRO A 628 24.61 28.46 -23.27
N PRO A 629 25.67 29.30 -23.29
CA PRO A 629 26.98 28.90 -23.75
C PRO A 629 27.58 27.71 -23.01
N THR A 630 27.50 27.72 -21.67
CA THR A 630 28.00 26.62 -20.81
C THR A 630 27.11 25.38 -20.95
N LEU A 631 25.78 25.56 -21.06
CA LEU A 631 24.86 24.44 -21.30
C LEU A 631 25.21 23.71 -22.62
N ALA A 632 25.53 24.45 -23.69
CA ALA A 632 25.96 23.85 -24.93
C ALA A 632 27.27 23.06 -24.77
N LEU A 633 28.22 23.59 -24.01
CA LEU A 633 29.48 22.92 -23.73
C LEU A 633 29.27 21.64 -22.91
N VAL A 634 28.44 21.69 -21.83
CA VAL A 634 28.13 20.53 -20.97
C VAL A 634 27.41 19.44 -21.78
N LEU A 635 26.45 19.84 -22.65
CA LEU A 635 25.78 18.93 -23.57
C LEU A 635 26.78 18.23 -24.50
N ALA A 636 27.71 18.97 -25.05
CA ALA A 636 28.74 18.42 -25.93
C ALA A 636 29.67 17.44 -25.20
N LEU A 637 30.10 17.80 -23.97
CA LEU A 637 30.93 16.93 -23.15
C LEU A 637 30.19 15.63 -22.76
N CYS A 638 28.92 15.72 -22.33
CA CYS A 638 28.07 14.54 -22.08
C CYS A 638 27.86 13.72 -23.35
N GLY A 639 27.74 14.40 -24.52
CA GLY A 639 27.68 13.73 -25.83
C GLY A 639 28.95 12.96 -26.14
N VAL A 640 30.16 13.49 -25.84
CA VAL A 640 31.44 12.79 -25.99
C VAL A 640 31.50 11.55 -25.09
N VAL A 641 31.07 11.68 -23.82
CA VAL A 641 31.03 10.55 -22.88
C VAL A 641 30.07 9.47 -23.40
N ALA A 642 28.89 9.86 -23.86
CA ALA A 642 27.90 8.94 -24.42
C ALA A 642 28.40 8.29 -25.72
N ALA A 643 29.09 9.03 -26.60
CA ALA A 643 29.73 8.49 -27.81
C ALA A 643 30.83 7.49 -27.47
N GLY A 644 31.66 7.77 -26.47
CA GLY A 644 32.65 6.85 -25.93
C GLY A 644 32.05 5.54 -25.42
N THR A 645 30.93 5.62 -24.70
CA THR A 645 30.20 4.43 -24.23
C THR A 645 29.60 3.62 -25.36
N ALA A 646 29.14 4.28 -26.44
CA ALA A 646 28.56 3.66 -27.62
C ALA A 646 29.56 2.87 -28.47
N LEU A 647 30.89 3.07 -28.29
CA LEU A 647 31.93 2.24 -28.95
C LEU A 647 31.89 0.80 -28.47
N ARG A 648 31.34 0.53 -27.31
CA ARG A 648 31.16 -0.82 -26.77
C ARG A 648 30.04 -1.54 -27.53
N PRO A 649 30.23 -2.81 -27.94
CA PRO A 649 29.25 -3.55 -28.74
C PRO A 649 27.89 -3.72 -28.06
N ASP A 650 27.89 -3.85 -26.72
CA ASP A 650 26.72 -4.01 -25.88
C ASP A 650 25.94 -2.68 -25.62
N ARG A 651 26.56 -1.53 -25.96
CA ARG A 651 26.01 -0.19 -25.70
C ARG A 651 25.81 0.66 -26.98
N ARG A 652 25.85 0.05 -28.16
CA ARG A 652 25.60 0.76 -29.44
C ARG A 652 24.35 1.66 -29.44
N PRO A 653 23.23 1.31 -28.79
CA PRO A 653 22.06 2.18 -28.74
C PRO A 653 22.29 3.55 -28.08
N VAL A 654 23.28 3.69 -27.18
CA VAL A 654 23.67 4.94 -26.53
C VAL A 654 24.18 5.97 -27.55
N GLY A 655 24.67 5.54 -28.72
CA GLY A 655 25.08 6.42 -29.82
C GLY A 655 23.96 7.34 -30.32
N ARG A 656 22.69 6.90 -30.21
CA ARG A 656 21.53 7.77 -30.52
C ARG A 656 21.38 8.90 -29.52
N ALA A 657 21.61 8.62 -28.23
CA ALA A 657 21.59 9.65 -27.18
C ALA A 657 22.77 10.62 -27.37
N ALA A 658 23.97 10.12 -27.71
CA ALA A 658 25.11 10.97 -28.02
C ALA A 658 24.82 11.93 -29.20
N ALA A 659 24.25 11.41 -30.27
CA ALA A 659 23.86 12.22 -31.43
C ALA A 659 22.81 13.30 -31.05
N ALA A 660 21.82 12.94 -30.22
CA ALA A 660 20.83 13.91 -29.72
C ALA A 660 21.47 14.99 -28.85
N MET A 661 22.43 14.64 -27.98
CA MET A 661 23.15 15.61 -27.14
C MET A 661 23.99 16.60 -27.98
N PHE A 662 24.70 16.12 -29.01
CA PHE A 662 25.43 17.01 -29.93
C PHE A 662 24.52 17.93 -30.71
N LEU A 663 23.36 17.41 -31.13
CA LEU A 663 22.35 18.23 -31.81
C LEU A 663 21.79 19.30 -30.89
N LEU A 664 21.42 18.95 -29.67
CA LEU A 664 20.94 19.89 -28.65
C LEU A 664 22.01 20.91 -28.31
N ALA A 665 23.28 20.49 -28.17
CA ALA A 665 24.42 21.38 -27.95
C ALA A 665 24.57 22.40 -29.08
N ALA A 666 24.46 21.96 -30.35
CA ALA A 666 24.50 22.86 -31.51
C ALA A 666 23.31 23.86 -31.49
N TRP A 667 22.10 23.38 -31.19
CA TRP A 667 20.92 24.26 -31.12
C TRP A 667 21.03 25.29 -30.00
N VAL A 668 21.40 24.88 -28.81
CA VAL A 668 21.59 25.80 -27.66
C VAL A 668 22.69 26.83 -28.00
N ARG A 669 23.74 26.41 -28.68
CA ARG A 669 24.81 27.33 -29.08
C ARG A 669 24.36 28.33 -30.12
N LEU A 670 23.55 27.92 -31.07
CA LEU A 670 22.95 28.82 -32.06
C LEU A 670 22.01 29.85 -31.42
N VAL A 671 21.18 29.40 -30.45
CA VAL A 671 20.36 30.33 -29.67
C VAL A 671 21.21 31.31 -28.88
N ALA A 672 22.31 30.84 -28.24
CA ALA A 672 23.22 31.71 -27.49
C ALA A 672 23.96 32.74 -28.36
N TRP A 673 24.02 32.53 -29.67
CA TRP A 673 24.58 33.46 -30.65
C TRP A 673 23.53 34.33 -31.37
N ASP A 674 22.26 34.29 -30.93
CA ASP A 674 21.12 34.98 -31.53
C ASP A 674 20.97 34.71 -33.03
N VAL A 675 21.35 33.51 -33.47
CA VAL A 675 21.20 33.10 -34.87
C VAL A 675 19.72 32.93 -35.21
N THR A 676 19.20 33.78 -36.09
CA THR A 676 17.77 33.77 -36.48
C THR A 676 17.49 32.99 -37.76
N THR A 677 18.52 32.47 -38.43
CA THR A 677 18.38 31.73 -39.70
C THR A 677 17.92 30.28 -39.40
N PRO A 678 16.74 29.83 -39.88
CA PRO A 678 16.22 28.47 -39.64
C PRO A 678 17.11 27.37 -40.23
N GLU A 679 17.86 27.69 -41.29
CA GLU A 679 18.80 26.74 -41.93
C GLU A 679 19.92 26.31 -40.97
N ALA A 680 20.40 27.18 -40.10
CA ALA A 680 21.43 26.87 -39.12
C ALA A 680 20.95 25.78 -38.12
N TYR A 681 19.65 25.77 -37.78
CA TYR A 681 19.06 24.80 -36.87
C TYR A 681 18.69 23.46 -37.54
N THR A 682 18.32 23.50 -38.82
CA THR A 682 17.84 22.34 -39.53
C THR A 682 18.94 21.53 -40.22
N LEU A 683 20.01 22.18 -40.73
CA LEU A 683 21.14 21.51 -41.42
C LEU A 683 21.86 20.46 -40.56
N PRO A 684 22.12 20.69 -39.25
CA PRO A 684 22.72 19.67 -38.38
C PRO A 684 21.92 18.39 -38.28
N VAL A 685 20.61 18.44 -38.52
CA VAL A 685 19.71 17.24 -38.53
C VAL A 685 19.69 16.66 -39.95
N THR A 686 19.51 17.50 -40.94
CA THR A 686 19.30 17.07 -42.33
C THR A 686 20.53 16.38 -42.93
N VAL A 687 21.73 16.95 -42.71
CA VAL A 687 22.95 16.35 -43.30
C VAL A 687 23.21 14.93 -42.77
N PRO A 688 23.22 14.68 -41.45
CA PRO A 688 23.34 13.33 -40.95
C PRO A 688 22.20 12.39 -41.40
N ALA A 689 20.96 12.90 -41.43
CA ALA A 689 19.81 12.09 -41.86
C ALA A 689 19.95 11.66 -43.34
N LEU A 690 20.40 12.56 -44.21
CA LEU A 690 20.66 12.25 -45.62
C LEU A 690 21.81 11.27 -45.79
N VAL A 691 22.91 11.41 -45.00
CA VAL A 691 24.05 10.47 -45.01
C VAL A 691 23.58 9.08 -44.55
N VAL A 692 22.83 8.99 -43.42
CA VAL A 692 22.29 7.74 -42.95
C VAL A 692 21.32 7.14 -43.97
N GLY A 693 20.44 7.93 -44.57
CA GLY A 693 19.55 7.51 -45.66
C GLY A 693 20.32 6.94 -46.86
N LEU A 694 21.40 7.61 -47.27
CA LEU A 694 22.25 7.16 -48.35
C LEU A 694 22.97 5.84 -48.04
N LEU A 695 23.56 5.73 -46.81
CA LEU A 695 24.24 4.52 -46.40
C LEU A 695 23.26 3.35 -46.25
N ARG A 696 22.07 3.58 -45.70
CA ARG A 696 21.02 2.56 -45.58
C ARG A 696 20.57 2.08 -46.97
N ARG A 697 20.35 2.98 -47.88
CA ARG A 697 19.94 2.61 -49.26
C ARG A 697 21.05 1.91 -50.06
N ARG A 698 22.32 2.24 -49.78
CA ARG A 698 23.44 1.48 -50.35
C ARG A 698 23.51 0.02 -49.85
N ARG A 699 23.04 -0.21 -48.60
CA ARG A 699 22.99 -1.57 -48.00
C ARG A 699 21.73 -2.33 -48.41
N GLU A 700 20.59 -1.61 -48.50
CA GLU A 700 19.26 -2.15 -48.79
C GLU A 700 18.63 -1.34 -49.95
N PRO A 701 18.87 -1.71 -51.22
CA PRO A 701 18.37 -0.94 -52.37
C PRO A 701 16.85 -0.85 -52.48
N THR A 702 16.13 -1.74 -51.80
CA THR A 702 14.64 -1.80 -51.79
C THR A 702 13.99 -0.77 -50.89
N VAL A 703 14.74 -0.07 -50.05
CA VAL A 703 14.22 0.95 -49.16
C VAL A 703 13.62 2.13 -49.94
N SER A 704 12.40 2.51 -49.61
CA SER A 704 11.71 3.67 -50.24
C SER A 704 12.48 4.97 -50.05
N SER A 705 12.50 5.81 -51.07
CA SER A 705 13.11 7.16 -51.01
C SER A 705 12.48 8.05 -49.96
N TRP A 706 11.21 7.85 -49.62
CA TRP A 706 10.52 8.58 -48.56
C TRP A 706 11.08 8.26 -47.16
N THR A 707 11.35 7.00 -46.88
CA THR A 707 11.95 6.55 -45.59
C THR A 707 13.43 6.93 -45.49
N ALA A 708 14.14 7.00 -46.62
CA ALA A 708 15.56 7.31 -46.63
C ALA A 708 15.84 8.84 -46.61
N TYR A 709 15.08 9.63 -47.35
CA TYR A 709 15.39 11.05 -47.59
C TYR A 709 14.24 12.00 -47.24
N GLY A 710 12.97 11.50 -47.21
CA GLY A 710 11.79 12.37 -47.10
C GLY A 710 11.82 13.25 -45.87
N ALA A 711 11.99 12.65 -44.69
CA ALA A 711 12.01 13.38 -43.42
C ALA A 711 13.19 14.38 -43.36
N GLY A 712 14.39 13.95 -43.77
CA GLY A 712 15.57 14.84 -43.77
C GLY A 712 15.40 16.08 -44.65
N LEU A 713 14.90 15.90 -45.88
CA LEU A 713 14.65 17.01 -46.78
C LEU A 713 13.53 17.94 -46.31
N ALA A 714 12.44 17.38 -45.80
CA ALA A 714 11.30 18.17 -45.30
C ALA A 714 11.70 19.08 -44.11
N VAL A 715 12.52 18.56 -43.20
CA VAL A 715 12.99 19.33 -42.01
C VAL A 715 13.73 20.63 -42.39
N THR A 716 14.41 20.67 -43.52
CA THR A 716 15.09 21.91 -43.97
C THR A 716 14.24 22.70 -44.97
N LEU A 717 13.69 22.05 -46.00
CA LEU A 717 13.00 22.76 -47.06
C LEU A 717 11.72 23.47 -46.60
N VAL A 718 10.96 22.87 -45.65
CA VAL A 718 9.70 23.46 -45.20
C VAL A 718 9.92 24.69 -44.32
N PRO A 719 10.74 24.68 -43.24
CA PRO A 719 11.01 25.92 -42.46
C PRO A 719 11.68 27.02 -43.29
N SER A 720 12.64 26.68 -44.17
CA SER A 720 13.28 27.65 -45.02
C SER A 720 12.29 28.29 -46.00
N LEU A 721 11.33 27.51 -46.51
CA LEU A 721 10.26 28.06 -47.37
C LEU A 721 9.36 29.02 -46.61
N LEU A 722 8.95 28.64 -45.37
CA LEU A 722 8.13 29.53 -44.52
C LEU A 722 8.87 30.81 -44.15
N ALA A 723 10.17 30.73 -43.85
CA ALA A 723 11.00 31.89 -43.56
C ALA A 723 11.20 32.80 -44.78
N THR A 724 11.23 32.27 -46.01
CA THR A 724 11.32 33.02 -47.25
C THR A 724 10.12 33.97 -47.46
N TRP A 725 8.94 33.59 -46.97
CA TRP A 725 7.75 34.45 -47.09
C TRP A 725 7.79 35.71 -46.21
N GLY A 726 8.63 35.74 -45.13
CA GLY A 726 8.80 36.92 -44.27
C GLY A 726 10.11 37.68 -44.52
N ASP A 727 10.99 37.20 -45.38
CA ASP A 727 12.30 37.79 -45.61
C ASP A 727 12.28 38.80 -46.79
N PRO A 728 12.59 40.06 -46.59
CA PRO A 728 12.59 41.05 -47.64
C PRO A 728 13.80 40.93 -48.58
N HIS A 729 14.82 40.09 -48.30
CA HIS A 729 16.03 39.95 -49.07
C HIS A 729 15.92 38.85 -50.13
N TRP A 730 16.31 39.15 -51.37
CA TRP A 730 16.30 38.22 -52.50
C TRP A 730 17.28 37.01 -52.36
N THR A 731 18.26 37.10 -51.49
CA THR A 731 19.33 36.10 -51.33
C THR A 731 18.79 34.76 -50.86
N ARG A 732 17.82 34.75 -49.90
CA ARG A 732 17.25 33.50 -49.34
C ARG A 732 16.36 32.77 -50.38
N PRO A 733 15.39 33.42 -51.06
CA PRO A 733 14.65 32.80 -52.15
C PRO A 733 15.55 32.20 -53.23
N LEU A 734 16.64 32.92 -53.61
CA LEU A 734 17.60 32.47 -54.62
C LEU A 734 18.33 31.18 -54.16
N LEU A 735 18.85 31.20 -52.94
CA LEU A 735 19.58 30.03 -52.40
C LEU A 735 18.67 28.84 -52.21
N LEU A 736 17.45 29.04 -51.67
CA LEU A 736 16.47 27.99 -51.50
C LEU A 736 16.00 27.47 -52.85
N GLY A 737 15.78 28.33 -53.83
CA GLY A 737 15.45 27.94 -55.21
C GLY A 737 16.54 27.09 -55.86
N ALA A 738 17.81 27.52 -55.76
CA ALA A 738 18.97 26.77 -56.25
C ALA A 738 19.12 25.39 -55.57
N ALA A 739 18.97 25.33 -54.23
CA ALA A 739 19.04 24.10 -53.45
C ALA A 739 17.87 23.18 -53.84
N SER A 740 16.64 23.67 -53.92
CA SER A 740 15.47 22.95 -54.35
C SER A 740 15.58 22.41 -55.77
N LEU A 741 16.16 23.19 -56.70
CA LEU A 741 16.46 22.76 -58.05
C LEU A 741 17.49 21.60 -58.05
N ALA A 742 18.58 21.74 -57.27
CA ALA A 742 19.60 20.70 -57.16
C ALA A 742 19.02 19.38 -56.61
N VAL A 743 18.17 19.45 -55.58
CA VAL A 743 17.46 18.31 -55.01
C VAL A 743 16.49 17.69 -56.02
N THR A 744 15.77 18.49 -56.78
CA THR A 744 14.83 18.04 -57.84
C THR A 744 15.61 17.32 -58.95
N LEU A 745 16.71 17.90 -59.43
CA LEU A 745 17.54 17.29 -60.47
C LEU A 745 18.22 15.98 -59.99
N ALA A 746 18.68 15.95 -58.73
CA ALA A 746 19.19 14.73 -58.15
C ALA A 746 18.10 13.65 -58.04
N GLY A 747 16.89 14.04 -57.63
CA GLY A 747 15.69 13.17 -57.60
C GLY A 747 15.34 12.62 -58.97
N ALA A 748 15.33 13.47 -59.99
CA ALA A 748 15.06 13.04 -61.37
C ALA A 748 16.14 12.11 -61.90
N ARG A 749 17.44 12.48 -61.72
CA ARG A 749 18.58 11.71 -62.21
C ARG A 749 18.66 10.29 -61.59
N HIS A 750 18.39 10.21 -60.28
CA HIS A 750 18.43 8.93 -59.53
C HIS A 750 17.06 8.24 -59.40
N ARG A 751 16.02 8.76 -60.08
CA ARG A 751 14.64 8.23 -60.05
C ARG A 751 14.07 8.11 -58.64
N LEU A 752 14.32 9.13 -57.78
CA LEU A 752 13.91 9.19 -56.37
C LEU A 752 12.66 10.05 -56.22
N GLN A 753 11.61 9.47 -55.69
CA GLN A 753 10.30 10.11 -55.53
C GLN A 753 10.32 11.26 -54.52
N ALA A 754 10.87 11.03 -53.31
CA ALA A 754 10.85 12.04 -52.25
C ALA A 754 11.67 13.30 -52.58
N PRO A 755 12.93 13.21 -53.04
CA PRO A 755 13.67 14.41 -53.47
C PRO A 755 13.00 15.13 -54.67
N LEU A 756 12.42 14.39 -55.61
CA LEU A 756 11.75 15.00 -56.75
C LEU A 756 10.51 15.81 -56.33
N LEU A 757 9.67 15.26 -55.46
CA LEU A 757 8.44 15.92 -55.01
C LEU A 757 8.70 17.05 -54.04
N LEU A 758 9.56 16.84 -53.03
CA LEU A 758 9.87 17.87 -52.04
C LEU A 758 10.67 19.02 -52.63
N GLY A 759 11.69 18.70 -53.44
CA GLY A 759 12.48 19.74 -54.14
C GLY A 759 11.64 20.47 -55.19
N GLY A 760 10.90 19.75 -56.03
CA GLY A 760 10.03 20.35 -57.04
C GLY A 760 8.89 21.17 -56.44
N GLY A 761 8.27 20.71 -55.36
CA GLY A 761 7.23 21.44 -54.61
C GLY A 761 7.78 22.75 -54.00
N ALA A 762 8.94 22.68 -53.34
CA ALA A 762 9.60 23.87 -52.78
C ALA A 762 9.99 24.87 -53.86
N LEU A 763 10.59 24.39 -54.96
CA LEU A 763 10.95 25.23 -56.09
C LEU A 763 9.73 25.94 -56.70
N ALA A 764 8.63 25.21 -56.89
CA ALA A 764 7.39 25.78 -57.43
C ALA A 764 6.78 26.82 -56.50
N LEU A 765 6.80 26.58 -55.17
CA LEU A 765 6.28 27.54 -54.19
C LEU A 765 7.16 28.78 -54.06
N VAL A 766 8.49 28.66 -54.14
CA VAL A 766 9.41 29.80 -54.18
C VAL A 766 9.16 30.62 -55.45
N ALA A 767 9.08 29.96 -56.63
CA ALA A 767 8.79 30.66 -57.90
C ALA A 767 7.42 31.37 -57.88
N LEU A 768 6.40 30.73 -57.30
CA LEU A 768 5.08 31.36 -57.16
C LEU A 768 5.12 32.56 -56.20
N HIS A 769 5.86 32.49 -55.12
CA HIS A 769 6.03 33.61 -54.19
C HIS A 769 6.72 34.83 -54.86
N GLU A 770 7.80 34.60 -55.55
CA GLU A 770 8.55 35.64 -56.24
C GLU A 770 7.78 36.26 -57.43
N LEU A 771 6.94 35.45 -58.08
CA LEU A 771 6.10 35.92 -59.17
C LEU A 771 4.79 36.57 -58.68
N ALA A 772 4.36 36.31 -57.44
CA ALA A 772 3.09 36.80 -56.91
C ALA A 772 2.92 38.35 -57.03
N PRO A 773 3.92 39.19 -56.68
CA PRO A 773 3.78 40.65 -56.82
C PRO A 773 3.62 41.09 -58.28
N TYR A 774 4.29 40.42 -59.21
CA TYR A 774 4.18 40.71 -60.63
C TYR A 774 2.82 40.24 -61.18
N ILE A 775 2.33 39.08 -60.71
CA ILE A 775 0.99 38.61 -61.04
C ILE A 775 -0.07 39.57 -60.50
N ALA A 776 0.08 40.01 -59.24
CA ALA A 776 -0.84 40.95 -58.61
C ALA A 776 -0.87 42.30 -59.41
N GLN A 777 0.30 42.85 -59.76
CA GLN A 777 0.40 44.09 -60.61
C GLN A 777 -0.27 43.88 -61.96
N ALA A 778 -0.08 42.70 -62.60
CA ALA A 778 -0.73 42.38 -63.89
C ALA A 778 -2.23 42.26 -63.73
N VAL A 779 -2.71 41.71 -62.65
CA VAL A 779 -4.15 41.56 -62.32
C VAL A 779 -4.78 42.93 -62.02
N ASP A 780 -4.07 43.78 -61.27
CA ASP A 780 -4.54 45.10 -60.90
C ASP A 780 -4.58 46.08 -62.13
N ALA A 781 -3.76 45.85 -63.18
CA ALA A 781 -3.78 46.58 -64.44
C ALA A 781 -4.94 46.18 -65.36
N LEU A 782 -5.63 45.08 -65.07
CA LEU A 782 -6.75 44.56 -65.83
C LEU A 782 -8.09 45.14 -65.35
N PRO A 783 -9.06 45.41 -66.29
CA PRO A 783 -10.40 45.83 -65.91
C PRO A 783 -11.02 44.76 -64.91
N ARG A 784 -11.73 45.20 -63.87
CA ARG A 784 -12.24 44.42 -62.79
C ARG A 784 -13.07 43.15 -63.16
N TRP A 785 -13.59 43.09 -64.39
CA TRP A 785 -14.33 41.94 -64.92
C TRP A 785 -13.45 40.88 -65.60
N VAL A 786 -12.20 41.19 -65.95
CA VAL A 786 -11.29 40.27 -66.67
C VAL A 786 -10.78 39.14 -65.80
N PRO A 787 -10.33 39.31 -64.54
CA PRO A 787 -9.92 38.17 -63.69
C PRO A 787 -11.02 37.14 -63.46
N PRO A 788 -12.28 37.50 -63.14
CA PRO A 788 -13.34 36.50 -62.98
C PRO A 788 -13.75 35.89 -64.31
N ALA A 789 -13.69 36.60 -65.45
CA ALA A 789 -13.97 36.07 -66.78
C ALA A 789 -12.90 35.03 -67.20
N LEU A 790 -11.61 35.35 -66.97
CA LEU A 790 -10.51 34.42 -67.23
C LEU A 790 -10.57 33.19 -66.27
N ALA A 791 -10.89 33.38 -65.01
CA ALA A 791 -11.10 32.30 -64.06
C ALA A 791 -12.25 31.38 -64.54
N GLY A 792 -13.36 31.96 -65.02
CA GLY A 792 -14.50 31.20 -65.60
C GLY A 792 -14.13 30.41 -66.85
N VAL A 793 -13.37 31.04 -67.80
CA VAL A 793 -12.87 30.32 -68.97
C VAL A 793 -11.89 29.22 -68.59
N VAL A 794 -10.96 29.47 -67.67
CA VAL A 794 -10.05 28.44 -67.20
C VAL A 794 -10.78 27.28 -66.51
N LEU A 795 -11.84 27.57 -65.73
CA LEU A 795 -12.67 26.54 -65.08
C LEU A 795 -13.49 25.77 -66.11
N LEU A 796 -13.99 26.40 -67.18
CA LEU A 796 -14.67 25.75 -68.30
C LEU A 796 -13.71 24.84 -69.09
N VAL A 797 -12.51 25.30 -69.38
CA VAL A 797 -11.46 24.53 -70.05
C VAL A 797 -10.98 23.37 -69.16
N LEU A 798 -10.86 23.61 -67.90
CA LEU A 798 -10.53 22.59 -66.91
C LEU A 798 -11.66 21.55 -66.81
N GLY A 799 -12.92 21.96 -66.79
CA GLY A 799 -14.09 21.08 -66.79
C GLY A 799 -14.24 20.27 -68.04
N ALA A 800 -14.09 20.92 -69.26
CA ALA A 800 -14.16 20.26 -70.56
C ALA A 800 -13.01 19.23 -70.75
N THR A 801 -11.87 19.46 -70.14
CA THR A 801 -10.69 18.58 -70.27
C THR A 801 -10.51 17.70 -69.06
N TYR A 802 -11.47 17.68 -68.11
CA TYR A 802 -11.39 16.98 -66.82
C TYR A 802 -11.09 15.51 -66.99
N GLU A 803 -11.79 14.81 -67.89
CA GLU A 803 -11.54 13.38 -68.17
C GLU A 803 -10.18 13.11 -68.83
N GLN A 804 -9.68 14.03 -69.67
CA GLN A 804 -8.35 13.90 -70.20
C GLN A 804 -7.28 14.13 -69.12
N ARG A 805 -7.48 15.14 -68.29
CA ARG A 805 -6.55 15.46 -67.18
C ARG A 805 -6.55 14.37 -66.11
N LEU A 806 -7.66 13.74 -65.88
CA LEU A 806 -7.74 12.57 -64.99
C LEU A 806 -6.93 11.38 -65.54
N ARG A 807 -6.93 11.19 -66.87
CA ARG A 807 -6.09 10.18 -67.50
C ARG A 807 -4.61 10.55 -67.46
N ASP A 808 -4.29 11.83 -67.69
CA ASP A 808 -2.88 12.34 -67.57
C ASP A 808 -2.40 12.31 -66.14
N ALA A 809 -3.23 12.67 -65.13
CA ALA A 809 -2.89 12.57 -63.72
C ALA A 809 -2.66 11.10 -63.32
N ARG A 810 -3.40 10.17 -63.86
CA ARG A 810 -3.14 8.72 -63.68
C ARG A 810 -1.82 8.29 -64.29
N ARG A 811 -1.48 8.78 -65.49
CA ARG A 811 -0.17 8.52 -66.13
C ARG A 811 0.99 9.13 -65.33
N VAL A 812 0.83 10.35 -64.84
CA VAL A 812 1.85 11.02 -63.99
C VAL A 812 2.01 10.23 -62.65
N ARG A 813 0.91 9.76 -62.07
CA ARG A 813 0.93 8.93 -60.85
C ARG A 813 1.57 7.58 -61.08
N GLU A 814 1.33 6.95 -62.24
CA GLU A 814 2.02 5.70 -62.63
C GLU A 814 3.48 5.93 -62.96
N ALA A 815 3.85 7.08 -63.57
CA ALA A 815 5.23 7.46 -63.80
C ALA A 815 5.98 7.72 -62.48
N LEU A 816 5.32 8.43 -61.53
CA LEU A 816 5.83 8.63 -60.16
C LEU A 816 5.90 7.34 -59.37
N GLY A 817 4.95 6.42 -59.55
CA GLY A 817 4.97 5.08 -58.94
C GLY A 817 6.11 4.16 -59.40
N ARG A 818 6.74 4.47 -60.58
CA ARG A 818 7.93 3.78 -61.06
C ARG A 818 9.27 4.33 -60.51
N LEU A 819 9.19 5.37 -59.72
CA LEU A 819 10.33 5.92 -59.00
C LEU A 819 10.41 5.23 -57.65
N HIS A 820 11.58 4.67 -57.29
CA HIS A 820 11.78 3.87 -56.08
C HIS A 820 12.17 4.76 -54.89
#